data_83c451acc06d28fca11e35ba0e984e5a
#
_entry.id   83c451acc06d28fca11e35ba0e984e5a
#
_cell.length_a   1.000
_cell.length_b   1.000
_cell.length_c   1.000
_cell.angle_alpha   90.00
_cell.angle_beta   90.00
_cell.angle_gamma   90.00
#
_symmetry.space_group_name_H-M   'P 1'
#
loop_
_entity.id
_entity.type
_entity.pdbx_description
1 polymer ?
#
loop_
_entity_poly.entity_id
_entity_poly.type
_entity_poly.pdbx_seq_one_letter_code
_entity_poly.pdbx_strand_id
1 'polypeptide(L)'
;MARDSTVTSASAGTLASGIVLAGDRTENRAAAHRHSRNVRLLKRTLPLGTLVVAGLYSLSVMQTMGWGTAIPKLEIPQILPENLAMQNPHYEGFNKDGGRYWVKAESAQQDLKNFSLIKLTGITGEITDAKKQKTTLAAARGVFDNKANVLELYDAIDVAGDAGLSAKLTRATIDTKENIITSNEPVTVTMAAGTISANQMTARQKVKEYTFVENVRTHLNARQPQPGDEAAAAVAVSPANDQMIGTSTGPVEIASNRLDVNDATKVAVFTGTVSATQNGSTLTTPELEVTYEGSATPQGESDPNTSAGGKLKRIMAKNPVSMTQANGDTVTSRGADFDPVAQRAVLDGDVVMTQAPDKRATADRAEIDQALKTIVLTGDVVVAQAENVIKGRRLVFNQLTSKMQLTSPAATGAAGRISALFHQSKSSAPAAKPQKPREQGIAFGASFKTDPGAPVQVEATRLDVDDTAKQAVFTGDVRAVQGDFVIRAAELTAAYTGSAGLNGADTAATKQAAAQLSRIKAKTKVQITSKDGQSATGDWADFDPKANTATLGGDVVLTQGKNVVRGTKLVIDMNTGETVIKNEALADGRPNVSADGTATAATGVSSRPSAVFYPGEMKANSDKKKSKATDGWQARPNP
;
A
#
# COMPACT_ATOMS: atom_id res chain seq x y z
N MET A 1 0.41 42.32 63.29
CA MET A 1 -0.61 43.36 63.09
C MET A 1 -1.22 43.08 61.75
N ALA A 2 -2.32 42.33 61.74
CA ALA A 2 -3.69 42.85 61.74
C ALA A 2 -4.02 43.47 60.37
N ARG A 3 -4.98 43.09 59.62
CA ARG A 3 -6.30 42.45 59.67
C ARG A 3 -6.78 42.34 58.24
N ASP A 4 -7.29 41.24 57.80
CA ASP A 4 -8.73 40.89 57.77
C ASP A 4 -9.53 41.76 56.77
N SER A 5 -10.25 41.19 55.83
CA SER A 5 -11.51 40.51 55.86
C SER A 5 -11.92 40.14 54.44
N THR A 6 -12.17 38.88 54.12
CA THR A 6 -13.50 38.21 53.97
C THR A 6 -14.57 39.06 53.28
N VAL A 7 -15.26 38.56 52.29
CA VAL A 7 -16.50 37.82 52.33
C VAL A 7 -17.12 37.65 50.94
N THR A 8 -17.33 36.44 50.52
CA THR A 8 -18.56 35.72 50.19
C THR A 8 -19.26 36.00 48.86
N SER A 9 -19.23 34.94 48.09
CA SER A 9 -20.31 34.22 47.42
C SER A 9 -21.46 34.95 46.74
N ALA A 10 -21.70 34.57 45.53
CA ALA A 10 -22.94 33.92 45.09
C ALA A 10 -22.90 33.61 43.59
N SER A 11 -22.97 32.40 43.34
CA SER A 11 -23.67 31.62 42.34
C SER A 11 -24.56 32.38 41.34
N ALA A 12 -24.46 31.99 40.14
CA ALA A 12 -25.47 31.40 39.27
C ALA A 12 -25.32 31.80 37.82
N GLY A 13 -25.34 30.81 36.97
CA GLY A 13 -26.03 30.91 35.70
C GLY A 13 -25.20 31.04 34.46
N THR A 14 -24.70 29.90 34.02
CA THR A 14 -24.89 29.40 32.66
C THR A 14 -25.14 30.44 31.55
N LEU A 15 -24.25 30.58 30.67
CA LEU A 15 -24.45 30.45 29.22
C LEU A 15 -23.06 30.37 28.54
N ALA A 16 -22.75 29.18 28.12
CA ALA A 16 -21.63 28.93 27.23
C ALA A 16 -21.96 29.55 25.88
N SER A 17 -21.26 30.61 25.52
CA SER A 17 -21.09 31.03 24.13
C SER A 17 -19.60 31.03 23.86
N GLY A 18 -19.18 30.02 23.08
CA GLY A 18 -17.82 29.86 22.66
C GLY A 18 -17.30 31.07 21.87
N ILE A 19 -16.42 31.78 22.48
CA ILE A 19 -15.59 32.74 21.77
C ILE A 19 -14.50 31.89 21.08
N VAL A 20 -14.70 31.60 19.80
CA VAL A 20 -13.66 31.12 18.92
C VAL A 20 -12.61 32.22 18.83
N LEU A 21 -11.47 31.99 19.41
CA LEU A 21 -10.31 32.88 19.41
C LEU A 21 -9.90 33.25 17.97
N ALA A 22 -9.80 34.53 17.73
CA ALA A 22 -9.43 35.16 16.46
C ALA A 22 -7.97 34.91 16.03
N GLY A 23 -7.29 33.91 16.58
CA GLY A 23 -5.92 33.57 16.26
C GLY A 23 -5.73 32.83 14.93
N ASP A 24 -6.73 32.07 14.52
CA ASP A 24 -6.60 31.18 13.35
C ASP A 24 -6.90 31.88 12.00
N ARG A 25 -7.43 33.10 12.05
CA ARG A 25 -7.72 33.87 10.81
C ARG A 25 -6.52 34.63 10.25
N THR A 26 -5.48 34.84 11.05
CA THR A 26 -4.28 35.55 10.59
C THR A 26 -3.29 34.67 9.85
N GLU A 27 -3.15 33.41 10.27
CA GLU A 27 -2.30 32.44 9.56
C GLU A 27 -2.89 32.02 8.23
N ASN A 28 -4.22 31.81 8.18
CA ASN A 28 -4.91 31.51 6.92
C ASN A 28 -4.90 32.68 5.92
N ARG A 29 -4.82 33.91 6.41
CA ARG A 29 -4.67 35.10 5.55
C ARG A 29 -3.24 35.23 5.01
N ALA A 30 -2.23 34.87 5.79
CA ALA A 30 -0.85 34.90 5.33
C ALA A 30 -0.58 33.79 4.29
N ALA A 31 -1.19 32.60 4.45
CA ALA A 31 -1.17 31.53 3.45
C ALA A 31 -1.92 31.93 2.17
N ALA A 32 -3.10 32.54 2.28
CA ALA A 32 -3.88 33.04 1.14
C ALA A 32 -3.13 34.13 0.36
N HIS A 33 -2.39 35.00 1.04
CA HIS A 33 -1.57 36.04 0.37
C HIS A 33 -0.35 35.44 -0.36
N ARG A 34 0.23 34.35 0.12
CA ARG A 34 1.32 33.64 -0.59
C ARG A 34 0.79 32.89 -1.83
N HIS A 35 -0.39 32.26 -1.74
CA HIS A 35 -1.04 31.60 -2.87
C HIS A 35 -1.50 32.58 -3.95
N SER A 36 -2.00 33.73 -3.58
CA SER A 36 -2.44 34.79 -4.49
C SER A 36 -1.32 35.32 -5.40
N ARG A 37 -0.08 35.18 -4.98
CA ARG A 37 1.11 35.68 -5.66
C ARG A 37 1.53 34.80 -6.84
N ASN A 38 1.36 33.49 -6.71
CA ASN A 38 1.74 32.51 -7.75
C ASN A 38 0.70 32.37 -8.85
N VAL A 39 -0.56 32.62 -8.54
CA VAL A 39 -1.67 32.62 -9.47
C VAL A 39 -1.65 33.82 -10.44
N ARG A 40 -0.96 34.89 -10.07
CA ARG A 40 -0.90 36.11 -10.90
C ARG A 40 -0.14 35.93 -12.20
N LEU A 41 0.76 34.97 -12.32
CA LEU A 41 1.53 34.77 -13.55
C LEU A 41 0.69 34.11 -14.65
N LEU A 42 -0.07 33.07 -14.31
CA LEU A 42 -0.96 32.41 -15.30
C LEU A 42 -2.08 33.35 -15.77
N LYS A 43 -2.61 34.21 -14.87
CA LYS A 43 -3.51 35.29 -15.28
C LYS A 43 -2.86 36.32 -16.22
N ARG A 44 -1.53 36.32 -16.33
CA ARG A 44 -0.79 37.31 -17.09
C ARG A 44 -0.31 36.81 -18.45
N THR A 45 -0.19 35.51 -18.65
CA THR A 45 0.12 34.94 -19.97
C THR A 45 -1.06 35.02 -20.93
N LEU A 46 -2.27 35.09 -20.41
CA LEU A 46 -3.49 35.20 -21.22
C LEU A 46 -3.85 36.60 -21.69
N PRO A 47 -3.58 37.66 -20.93
CA PRO A 47 -3.81 38.96 -21.51
C PRO A 47 -2.98 39.18 -22.77
N LEU A 48 -1.96 38.33 -23.09
CA LEU A 48 -1.24 38.43 -24.35
C LEU A 48 -2.19 38.33 -25.55
N GLY A 49 -3.12 37.37 -25.52
CA GLY A 49 -4.18 37.26 -26.52
C GLY A 49 -5.13 38.46 -26.53
N THR A 50 -5.55 38.94 -25.35
CA THR A 50 -6.39 40.13 -25.24
C THR A 50 -5.70 41.41 -25.72
N LEU A 51 -4.37 41.42 -25.69
CA LEU A 51 -3.58 42.57 -26.05
C LEU A 51 -3.32 42.72 -27.54
N VAL A 52 -3.16 41.62 -28.23
CA VAL A 52 -3.20 41.62 -29.69
C VAL A 52 -4.55 42.20 -30.12
N VAL A 53 -5.62 41.82 -29.45
CA VAL A 53 -6.98 42.32 -29.68
C VAL A 53 -7.15 43.79 -29.34
N ALA A 54 -6.70 44.22 -28.17
CA ALA A 54 -6.82 45.64 -27.77
C ALA A 54 -5.98 46.57 -28.65
N GLY A 55 -4.78 46.10 -29.09
CA GLY A 55 -3.95 46.81 -30.04
C GLY A 55 -4.63 47.01 -31.40
N LEU A 56 -5.29 45.97 -31.88
CA LEU A 56 -6.02 45.98 -33.14
C LEU A 56 -7.33 46.77 -33.02
N TYR A 57 -8.00 46.72 -31.87
CA TYR A 57 -9.21 47.53 -31.61
C TYR A 57 -8.89 49.01 -31.48
N SER A 58 -7.81 49.41 -30.80
CA SER A 58 -7.38 50.83 -30.74
C SER A 58 -6.99 51.35 -32.13
N LEU A 59 -6.45 50.47 -33.01
CA LEU A 59 -6.20 50.83 -34.40
C LEU A 59 -7.52 51.11 -35.18
N SER A 60 -8.52 50.26 -34.94
CA SER A 60 -9.88 50.42 -35.53
C SER A 60 -10.57 51.70 -35.03
N VAL A 61 -10.43 52.04 -33.75
CA VAL A 61 -11.02 53.27 -33.16
C VAL A 61 -10.28 54.52 -33.63
N MET A 62 -8.96 54.49 -33.84
CA MET A 62 -8.22 55.58 -34.43
C MET A 62 -8.67 55.93 -35.86
N GLN A 63 -9.13 54.93 -36.62
CA GLN A 63 -9.73 55.12 -37.94
C GLN A 63 -11.17 55.70 -37.91
N THR A 64 -11.91 55.51 -36.80
CA THR A 64 -13.28 56.05 -36.67
C THR A 64 -13.34 57.46 -36.09
N MET A 65 -12.27 57.94 -35.41
CA MET A 65 -12.15 59.36 -34.99
C MET A 65 -11.61 60.21 -36.14
N GLY A 66 -12.51 60.60 -37.02
CA GLY A 66 -12.22 61.42 -38.18
C GLY A 66 -11.48 62.71 -37.83
N TRP A 67 -10.23 62.78 -38.16
CA TRP A 67 -9.57 64.06 -38.42
C TRP A 67 -9.89 64.45 -39.85
N GLY A 68 -10.96 65.26 -39.95
CA GLY A 68 -11.31 65.89 -41.21
C GLY A 68 -10.28 66.91 -41.65
N THR A 69 -9.49 66.56 -42.64
CA THR A 69 -8.82 67.53 -43.49
C THR A 69 -9.40 67.38 -44.90
N ALA A 70 -9.84 68.51 -45.45
CA ALA A 70 -10.38 68.61 -46.79
C ALA A 70 -9.47 67.92 -47.82
N ILE A 71 -9.95 66.88 -48.45
CA ILE A 71 -9.24 66.16 -49.49
C ILE A 71 -9.52 66.89 -50.82
N PRO A 72 -8.49 67.38 -51.56
CA PRO A 72 -8.67 67.76 -52.94
C PRO A 72 -9.09 66.51 -53.72
N LYS A 73 -10.02 66.69 -54.67
CA LYS A 73 -10.46 65.62 -55.58
C LYS A 73 -9.26 65.06 -56.36
N LEU A 74 -8.59 64.08 -55.82
CA LEU A 74 -7.65 63.19 -56.53
C LEU A 74 -8.51 62.16 -57.22
N GLU A 75 -8.43 62.06 -58.56
CA GLU A 75 -8.82 60.89 -59.30
C GLU A 75 -7.98 59.71 -58.83
N ILE A 76 -8.51 58.91 -57.93
CA ILE A 76 -7.90 57.71 -57.43
C ILE A 76 -8.02 56.67 -58.51
N PRO A 77 -6.93 56.15 -59.10
CA PRO A 77 -7.01 54.95 -59.90
C PRO A 77 -7.60 53.86 -58.99
N GLN A 78 -8.64 53.16 -59.45
CA GLN A 78 -9.29 52.08 -58.72
C GLN A 78 -8.34 50.88 -58.62
N ILE A 79 -7.28 51.01 -57.85
CA ILE A 79 -6.55 49.90 -57.28
C ILE A 79 -6.78 50.05 -55.79
N LEU A 80 -8.00 49.71 -55.34
CA LEU A 80 -8.23 49.43 -53.93
C LEU A 80 -7.46 48.15 -53.67
N PRO A 81 -6.42 48.18 -52.81
CA PRO A 81 -5.82 46.97 -52.36
C PRO A 81 -6.96 46.11 -51.74
N GLU A 82 -7.07 44.86 -52.12
CA GLU A 82 -8.12 43.93 -51.63
C GLU A 82 -8.16 43.82 -50.10
N ASN A 83 -7.10 44.27 -49.41
CA ASN A 83 -6.96 44.26 -47.96
C ASN A 83 -6.26 45.52 -47.46
N LEU A 84 -6.72 46.07 -46.32
CA LEU A 84 -6.00 47.10 -45.59
C LEU A 84 -4.84 46.44 -44.80
N ALA A 85 -3.61 46.73 -45.18
CA ALA A 85 -2.41 46.12 -44.58
C ALA A 85 -1.63 47.12 -43.75
N MET A 86 -1.19 46.70 -42.58
CA MET A 86 -0.26 47.41 -41.70
C MET A 86 1.03 46.58 -41.58
N GLN A 87 2.18 47.24 -41.78
CA GLN A 87 3.50 46.62 -41.63
C GLN A 87 4.04 46.92 -40.22
N ASN A 88 4.63 45.90 -39.62
CA ASN A 88 5.26 45.97 -38.29
C ASN A 88 4.36 46.60 -37.20
N PRO A 89 3.09 46.22 -37.04
CA PRO A 89 2.28 46.72 -35.96
C PRO A 89 2.92 46.40 -34.60
N HIS A 90 2.98 47.39 -33.74
CA HIS A 90 3.51 47.25 -32.38
C HIS A 90 2.51 47.84 -31.40
N TYR A 91 2.20 47.06 -30.37
CA TYR A 91 1.34 47.49 -29.28
C TYR A 91 1.98 47.20 -27.95
N GLU A 92 1.95 48.16 -27.04
CA GLU A 92 2.44 47.98 -25.66
C GLU A 92 1.47 48.58 -24.65
N GLY A 93 1.47 48.04 -23.44
CA GLY A 93 0.60 48.53 -22.37
C GLY A 93 0.95 47.92 -21.02
N PHE A 94 0.08 48.21 -20.07
CA PHE A 94 0.16 47.66 -18.72
C PHE A 94 -1.08 46.84 -18.43
N ASN A 95 -0.90 45.72 -17.78
CA ASN A 95 -2.03 44.94 -17.29
C ASN A 95 -2.59 45.55 -15.99
N LYS A 96 -3.76 45.09 -15.54
CA LYS A 96 -4.42 45.57 -14.31
C LYS A 96 -3.57 45.41 -13.04
N ASP A 97 -2.58 44.52 -13.07
CA ASP A 97 -1.68 44.21 -11.96
C ASP A 97 -0.33 44.97 -12.06
N GLY A 98 -0.19 45.91 -13.01
CA GLY A 98 1.00 46.74 -13.19
C GLY A 98 2.13 46.09 -14.00
N GLY A 99 1.93 44.89 -14.54
CA GLY A 99 2.92 44.27 -15.43
C GLY A 99 2.89 44.91 -16.83
N ARG A 100 4.06 45.04 -17.45
CA ARG A 100 4.22 45.56 -18.81
C ARG A 100 4.07 44.45 -19.83
N TYR A 101 3.44 44.74 -20.94
CA TYR A 101 3.36 43.84 -22.07
C TYR A 101 3.57 44.54 -23.39
N TRP A 102 4.06 43.80 -24.39
CA TRP A 102 4.11 44.26 -25.76
C TRP A 102 3.79 43.08 -26.70
N VAL A 103 3.19 43.43 -27.84
CA VAL A 103 2.89 42.49 -28.93
C VAL A 103 3.29 43.15 -30.24
N LYS A 104 3.96 42.39 -31.10
CA LYS A 104 4.35 42.77 -32.46
C LYS A 104 3.88 41.69 -33.43
N ALA A 105 3.60 42.12 -34.66
CA ALA A 105 3.48 41.24 -35.80
C ALA A 105 4.29 41.81 -36.97
N GLU A 106 4.69 40.97 -37.90
CA GLU A 106 5.35 41.40 -39.12
C GLU A 106 4.36 42.14 -40.01
N SER A 107 3.14 41.61 -40.10
CA SER A 107 2.04 42.27 -40.81
C SER A 107 0.68 41.98 -40.18
N ALA A 108 -0.22 42.92 -40.31
CA ALA A 108 -1.65 42.77 -40.00
C ALA A 108 -2.47 43.19 -41.25
N GLN A 109 -3.36 42.34 -41.69
CA GLN A 109 -4.20 42.56 -42.88
C GLN A 109 -5.67 42.40 -42.48
N GLN A 110 -6.43 43.46 -42.68
CA GLN A 110 -7.86 43.48 -42.47
C GLN A 110 -8.57 43.11 -43.78
N ASP A 111 -9.46 42.12 -43.72
CA ASP A 111 -10.26 41.70 -44.88
C ASP A 111 -11.37 42.73 -45.15
N LEU A 112 -11.35 43.35 -46.34
CA LEU A 112 -12.34 44.36 -46.71
C LEU A 112 -13.74 43.77 -46.98
N LYS A 113 -13.84 42.47 -47.18
CA LYS A 113 -15.12 41.77 -47.30
C LYS A 113 -15.70 41.40 -45.94
N ASN A 114 -14.84 41.19 -44.95
CA ASN A 114 -15.22 40.91 -43.59
C ASN A 114 -14.34 41.69 -42.60
N PHE A 115 -14.78 42.91 -42.29
CA PHE A 115 -14.04 43.85 -41.41
C PHE A 115 -13.81 43.34 -40.00
N SER A 116 -14.47 42.23 -39.61
CA SER A 116 -14.22 41.63 -38.30
C SER A 116 -12.96 40.78 -38.27
N LEU A 117 -12.46 40.30 -39.42
CA LEU A 117 -11.33 39.40 -39.51
C LEU A 117 -10.02 40.16 -39.79
N ILE A 118 -9.03 39.96 -38.95
CA ILE A 118 -7.68 40.49 -39.06
C ILE A 118 -6.72 39.33 -39.13
N LYS A 119 -6.00 39.19 -40.23
CA LYS A 119 -4.94 38.19 -40.43
C LYS A 119 -3.62 38.74 -39.94
N LEU A 120 -2.92 37.98 -39.14
CA LEU A 120 -1.63 38.34 -38.54
C LEU A 120 -0.55 37.36 -38.97
N THR A 121 0.67 37.86 -39.24
CA THR A 121 1.84 37.03 -39.56
C THR A 121 3.02 37.45 -38.69
N GLY A 122 3.85 36.46 -38.30
CA GLY A 122 5.03 36.70 -37.51
C GLY A 122 4.73 37.33 -36.16
N ILE A 123 3.84 36.71 -35.39
CA ILE A 123 3.37 37.23 -34.10
C ILE A 123 4.41 36.93 -33.03
N THR A 124 4.83 37.95 -32.31
CA THR A 124 5.70 37.86 -31.13
C THR A 124 5.16 38.75 -30.03
N GLY A 125 5.30 38.32 -28.78
CA GLY A 125 4.86 39.09 -27.64
C GLY A 125 5.61 38.70 -26.37
N GLU A 126 5.65 39.63 -25.43
CA GLU A 126 6.25 39.44 -24.11
C GLU A 126 5.38 40.09 -23.04
N ILE A 127 5.18 39.37 -21.97
CA ILE A 127 4.64 39.91 -20.73
C ILE A 127 5.74 39.90 -19.68
N THR A 128 5.95 41.02 -19.03
CA THR A 128 6.78 41.11 -17.83
C THR A 128 5.85 41.37 -16.65
N ASP A 129 5.86 40.50 -15.66
CA ASP A 129 5.02 40.63 -14.48
C ASP A 129 5.59 41.67 -13.46
N ALA A 130 4.84 41.93 -12.37
CA ALA A 130 5.29 42.85 -11.30
C ALA A 130 6.57 42.34 -10.61
N LYS A 131 6.93 41.07 -10.73
CA LYS A 131 8.17 40.47 -10.22
C LYS A 131 9.29 40.41 -11.24
N LYS A 132 9.12 41.09 -12.39
CA LYS A 132 10.06 41.09 -13.52
C LYS A 132 10.26 39.76 -14.22
N GLN A 133 9.37 38.76 -13.99
CA GLN A 133 9.41 37.50 -14.74
C GLN A 133 8.81 37.71 -16.12
N LYS A 134 9.47 37.18 -17.13
CA LYS A 134 9.09 37.31 -18.51
C LYS A 134 8.43 36.03 -19.03
N THR A 135 7.37 36.21 -19.80
CA THR A 135 6.76 35.14 -20.60
C THR A 135 6.67 35.64 -22.03
N THR A 136 7.25 34.89 -22.95
CA THR A 136 7.23 35.18 -24.38
C THR A 136 6.25 34.25 -25.11
N LEU A 137 5.61 34.77 -26.14
CA LEU A 137 4.80 34.03 -27.09
C LEU A 137 5.33 34.29 -28.48
N ALA A 138 5.48 33.23 -29.28
CA ALA A 138 5.72 33.33 -30.71
C ALA A 138 4.71 32.47 -31.44
N ALA A 139 4.17 32.96 -32.57
CA ALA A 139 3.29 32.21 -33.47
C ALA A 139 3.51 32.69 -34.90
N ALA A 140 3.56 31.74 -35.84
CA ALA A 140 3.82 32.09 -37.24
C ALA A 140 2.65 32.87 -37.87
N ARG A 141 1.43 32.47 -37.60
CA ARG A 141 0.21 33.09 -38.17
C ARG A 141 -0.90 33.12 -37.13
N GLY A 142 -1.83 34.08 -37.31
CA GLY A 142 -3.05 34.14 -36.52
C GLY A 142 -4.18 34.86 -37.26
N VAL A 143 -5.41 34.62 -36.86
CA VAL A 143 -6.60 35.30 -37.29
C VAL A 143 -7.37 35.77 -36.08
N PHE A 144 -7.62 37.08 -36.01
CA PHE A 144 -8.41 37.65 -34.96
C PHE A 144 -9.79 38.04 -35.49
N ASP A 145 -10.86 37.51 -34.88
CA ASP A 145 -12.23 37.97 -35.08
C ASP A 145 -12.61 38.93 -33.95
N ASN A 146 -12.65 40.23 -34.25
CA ASN A 146 -12.96 41.25 -33.27
C ASN A 146 -14.44 41.27 -32.84
N LYS A 147 -15.35 40.70 -33.66
CA LYS A 147 -16.77 40.59 -33.33
C LYS A 147 -17.04 39.42 -32.39
N ALA A 148 -16.39 38.29 -32.65
CA ALA A 148 -16.49 37.11 -31.83
C ALA A 148 -15.58 37.17 -30.58
N ASN A 149 -14.59 38.05 -30.56
CA ASN A 149 -13.51 38.10 -29.55
C ASN A 149 -12.69 36.81 -29.51
N VAL A 150 -12.42 36.21 -30.65
CA VAL A 150 -11.67 34.96 -30.78
C VAL A 150 -10.40 35.22 -31.57
N LEU A 151 -9.28 34.77 -31.01
CA LEU A 151 -7.97 34.74 -31.65
C LEU A 151 -7.60 33.29 -31.95
N GLU A 152 -7.41 32.95 -33.19
CA GLU A 152 -6.87 31.69 -33.64
C GLU A 152 -5.41 31.86 -34.02
N LEU A 153 -4.53 31.04 -33.45
CA LEU A 153 -3.09 30.99 -33.73
C LEU A 153 -2.77 29.67 -34.46
N TYR A 154 -1.87 29.74 -35.40
CA TYR A 154 -1.49 28.61 -36.25
C TYR A 154 0.02 28.54 -36.40
N ASP A 155 0.47 27.32 -36.65
CA ASP A 155 1.84 26.97 -37.01
C ASP A 155 2.89 27.41 -35.99
N ALA A 156 3.46 26.43 -35.32
CA ALA A 156 4.57 26.59 -34.39
C ALA A 156 4.31 27.69 -33.33
N ILE A 157 3.36 27.43 -32.45
CA ILE A 157 3.10 28.30 -31.30
C ILE A 157 4.03 27.87 -30.17
N ASP A 158 4.96 28.77 -29.82
CA ASP A 158 5.89 28.58 -28.71
C ASP A 158 5.59 29.59 -27.62
N VAL A 159 5.41 29.09 -26.40
CA VAL A 159 5.31 29.88 -25.17
C VAL A 159 6.49 29.53 -24.28
N ALA A 160 7.26 30.51 -23.84
CA ALA A 160 8.36 30.30 -22.94
C ALA A 160 8.35 31.29 -21.77
N GLY A 161 8.60 30.81 -20.57
CA GLY A 161 8.68 31.61 -19.33
C GLY A 161 9.99 31.41 -18.59
N ASP A 162 10.47 32.45 -17.92
CA ASP A 162 11.75 32.45 -17.18
C ASP A 162 11.86 31.35 -16.12
N ALA A 163 10.72 30.88 -15.59
CA ALA A 163 10.69 29.85 -14.54
C ALA A 163 10.66 28.41 -15.10
N GLY A 164 11.10 28.19 -16.35
CA GLY A 164 11.15 26.88 -16.97
C GLY A 164 9.81 26.39 -17.54
N LEU A 165 8.82 27.29 -17.68
CA LEU A 165 7.60 26.98 -18.44
C LEU A 165 7.92 27.02 -19.92
N SER A 166 7.56 25.97 -20.64
CA SER A 166 7.56 25.94 -22.09
C SER A 166 6.30 25.20 -22.56
N ALA A 167 5.55 25.81 -23.47
CA ALA A 167 4.42 25.11 -24.10
C ALA A 167 4.57 25.20 -25.61
N LYS A 168 4.42 24.08 -26.30
CA LYS A 168 4.46 23.97 -27.75
C LYS A 168 3.12 23.45 -28.23
N LEU A 169 2.52 24.19 -29.16
CA LEU A 169 1.23 23.90 -29.77
C LEU A 169 1.31 24.10 -31.28
N THR A 170 0.51 23.38 -32.03
CA THR A 170 0.37 23.56 -33.48
C THR A 170 -0.73 24.57 -33.80
N ARG A 171 -1.82 24.52 -33.05
CA ARG A 171 -2.97 25.43 -33.18
C ARG A 171 -3.53 25.75 -31.79
N ALA A 172 -3.97 27.01 -31.61
CA ALA A 172 -4.66 27.42 -30.41
C ALA A 172 -5.80 28.39 -30.76
N THR A 173 -6.96 28.18 -30.14
CA THR A 173 -8.11 29.09 -30.20
C THR A 173 -8.27 29.75 -28.83
N ILE A 174 -8.26 31.04 -28.77
CA ILE A 174 -8.32 31.84 -27.55
C ILE A 174 -9.61 32.67 -27.57
N ASP A 175 -10.56 32.31 -26.68
CA ASP A 175 -11.70 33.17 -26.36
C ASP A 175 -11.22 34.21 -25.33
N THR A 176 -11.09 35.46 -25.80
CA THR A 176 -10.56 36.54 -24.99
C THR A 176 -11.56 37.09 -23.97
N LYS A 177 -12.86 36.84 -24.16
CA LYS A 177 -13.94 37.27 -23.27
C LYS A 177 -14.07 36.31 -22.10
N GLU A 178 -14.09 35.01 -22.38
CA GLU A 178 -14.22 33.98 -21.37
C GLU A 178 -12.88 33.54 -20.78
N ASN A 179 -11.75 33.94 -21.37
CA ASN A 179 -10.39 33.52 -21.02
C ASN A 179 -10.21 32.00 -21.09
N ILE A 180 -10.65 31.43 -22.20
CA ILE A 180 -10.51 29.99 -22.48
C ILE A 180 -9.53 29.82 -23.63
N ILE A 181 -8.53 28.96 -23.43
CA ILE A 181 -7.63 28.51 -24.50
C ILE A 181 -7.98 27.08 -24.83
N THR A 182 -8.17 26.76 -26.10
CA THR A 182 -8.43 25.41 -26.58
C THR A 182 -7.43 25.06 -27.67
N SER A 183 -6.85 23.89 -27.61
CA SER A 183 -6.10 23.26 -28.69
C SER A 183 -6.70 21.88 -28.97
N ASN A 184 -7.10 21.66 -30.20
CA ASN A 184 -7.60 20.35 -30.68
C ASN A 184 -6.51 19.59 -31.44
N GLU A 185 -5.28 20.04 -31.35
CA GLU A 185 -4.08 19.46 -31.94
C GLU A 185 -3.05 19.18 -30.83
N PRO A 186 -2.05 18.33 -31.10
CA PRO A 186 -1.08 17.93 -30.08
C PRO A 186 -0.43 19.10 -29.36
N VAL A 187 -0.35 18.98 -28.04
CA VAL A 187 0.24 19.95 -27.14
C VAL A 187 1.28 19.29 -26.24
N THR A 188 2.37 19.99 -26.00
CA THR A 188 3.36 19.60 -25.01
C THR A 188 3.63 20.80 -24.09
N VAL A 189 3.43 20.59 -22.80
CA VAL A 189 3.70 21.58 -21.74
C VAL A 189 4.81 21.04 -20.86
N THR A 190 5.90 21.75 -20.82
CA THR A 190 7.06 21.44 -19.95
C THR A 190 7.13 22.44 -18.82
N MET A 191 7.30 21.96 -17.62
CA MET A 191 7.42 22.73 -16.38
C MET A 191 8.60 22.21 -15.58
N ALA A 192 9.01 22.92 -14.54
CA ALA A 192 10.07 22.46 -13.64
C ALA A 192 9.78 21.08 -13.01
N ALA A 193 8.49 20.79 -12.73
CA ALA A 193 8.03 19.53 -12.18
C ALA A 193 8.05 18.37 -13.17
N GLY A 194 8.04 18.63 -14.49
CA GLY A 194 7.95 17.59 -15.50
C GLY A 194 7.30 18.06 -16.79
N THR A 195 6.87 17.12 -17.62
CA THR A 195 6.28 17.37 -18.93
C THR A 195 4.93 16.69 -19.06
N ILE A 196 3.94 17.39 -19.62
CA ILE A 196 2.62 16.86 -19.99
C ILE A 196 2.48 16.96 -21.49
N SER A 197 2.09 15.88 -22.16
CA SER A 197 1.71 15.85 -23.56
C SER A 197 0.33 15.24 -23.74
N ALA A 198 -0.44 15.76 -24.70
CA ALA A 198 -1.78 15.29 -25.02
C ALA A 198 -2.15 15.67 -26.47
N ASN A 199 -3.20 15.06 -27.01
CA ASN A 199 -3.71 15.44 -28.33
C ASN A 199 -4.57 16.71 -28.29
N GLN A 200 -5.22 16.99 -27.14
CA GLN A 200 -6.09 18.13 -26.96
C GLN A 200 -5.88 18.77 -25.59
N MET A 201 -6.10 20.06 -25.51
CA MET A 201 -6.01 20.83 -24.27
C MET A 201 -7.12 21.90 -24.21
N THR A 202 -7.67 22.08 -23.01
CA THR A 202 -8.53 23.22 -22.68
C THR A 202 -8.04 23.83 -21.37
N ALA A 203 -7.74 25.14 -21.39
CA ALA A 203 -7.35 25.89 -20.20
C ALA A 203 -8.40 26.95 -19.88
N ARG A 204 -9.06 26.83 -18.72
CA ARG A 204 -10.03 27.81 -18.18
C ARG A 204 -9.33 28.62 -17.09
N GLN A 205 -8.81 29.75 -17.44
CA GLN A 205 -7.93 30.49 -16.53
C GLN A 205 -8.65 31.22 -15.41
N LYS A 206 -9.90 31.66 -15.62
CA LYS A 206 -10.71 32.27 -14.54
C LYS A 206 -10.84 31.37 -13.32
N VAL A 207 -10.96 30.06 -13.53
CA VAL A 207 -11.12 29.04 -12.49
C VAL A 207 -9.87 28.19 -12.27
N LYS A 208 -8.80 28.45 -13.04
CA LYS A 208 -7.51 27.74 -13.00
C LYS A 208 -7.64 26.24 -13.24
N GLU A 209 -8.46 25.87 -14.18
CA GLU A 209 -8.67 24.50 -14.60
C GLU A 209 -8.00 24.23 -15.95
N TYR A 210 -7.27 23.13 -16.01
CA TYR A 210 -6.59 22.67 -17.21
C TYR A 210 -7.03 21.24 -17.48
N THR A 211 -7.58 20.99 -18.65
CA THR A 211 -8.00 19.67 -19.11
C THR A 211 -7.15 19.26 -20.29
N PHE A 212 -6.54 18.09 -20.21
CA PHE A 212 -5.83 17.43 -21.29
C PHE A 212 -6.57 16.16 -21.65
N VAL A 213 -6.79 15.92 -22.95
CA VAL A 213 -7.60 14.81 -23.42
C VAL A 213 -6.89 14.07 -24.53
N GLU A 214 -7.11 12.76 -24.56
CA GLU A 214 -6.55 11.82 -25.52
C GLU A 214 -5.03 11.68 -25.45
N ASN A 215 -4.58 10.46 -25.27
CA ASN A 215 -3.17 10.09 -25.28
C ASN A 215 -2.32 10.94 -24.31
N VAL A 216 -2.88 11.19 -23.11
CA VAL A 216 -2.20 11.99 -22.09
C VAL A 216 -1.02 11.22 -21.55
N ARG A 217 0.15 11.84 -21.57
CA ARG A 217 1.39 11.33 -20.98
C ARG A 217 1.98 12.41 -20.09
N THR A 218 2.20 12.08 -18.85
CA THR A 218 2.81 12.96 -17.85
C THR A 218 4.10 12.32 -17.37
N HIS A 219 5.19 13.02 -17.53
CA HIS A 219 6.49 12.66 -16.99
C HIS A 219 6.82 13.62 -15.84
N LEU A 220 6.88 13.11 -14.62
CA LEU A 220 7.29 13.87 -13.44
C LEU A 220 8.76 13.60 -13.15
N ASN A 221 9.53 14.66 -12.94
CA ASN A 221 10.96 14.57 -12.65
C ASN A 221 11.21 13.83 -11.33
N ALA A 222 12.37 13.19 -11.22
CA ALA A 222 12.83 12.56 -10.01
C ALA A 222 12.87 13.57 -8.84
N ARG A 223 12.46 13.15 -7.65
CA ARG A 223 12.59 13.97 -6.43
C ARG A 223 14.08 14.16 -6.12
N GLN A 224 14.53 15.38 -6.01
CA GLN A 224 15.88 15.66 -5.51
C GLN A 224 15.93 15.34 -4.01
N PRO A 225 16.94 14.56 -3.53
CA PRO A 225 17.13 14.33 -2.10
C PRO A 225 17.36 15.65 -1.38
N GLN A 226 16.65 15.90 -0.29
CA GLN A 226 16.91 17.06 0.55
C GLN A 226 18.10 16.78 1.49
N PRO A 227 18.90 17.82 1.88
CA PRO A 227 19.90 17.68 2.93
C PRO A 227 19.20 17.28 4.24
N GLY A 228 19.36 16.04 4.65
CA GLY A 228 18.65 15.39 5.77
C GLY A 228 18.23 13.97 5.43
N ASP A 229 18.03 13.64 4.16
CA ASP A 229 17.76 12.28 3.68
C ASP A 229 19.03 11.40 3.70
N GLU A 230 20.23 11.99 3.89
CA GLU A 230 21.51 11.26 3.94
C GLU A 230 21.60 10.28 5.12
N ALA A 231 20.90 10.55 6.23
CA ALA A 231 20.86 9.62 7.37
C ALA A 231 20.03 8.37 7.08
N ALA A 232 19.07 8.45 6.15
CA ALA A 232 18.29 7.30 5.69
C ALA A 232 19.01 6.52 4.58
N ALA A 233 19.91 7.15 3.82
CA ALA A 233 20.65 6.52 2.73
C ALA A 233 21.74 5.56 3.22
N ALA A 234 22.23 5.70 4.47
CA ALA A 234 23.26 4.83 5.03
C ALA A 234 22.75 3.44 5.46
N VAL A 235 21.42 3.21 5.47
CA VAL A 235 20.81 1.90 5.77
C VAL A 235 20.22 1.26 4.51
N ALA A 236 20.38 1.89 3.35
CA ALA A 236 19.91 1.38 2.07
C ALA A 236 20.79 0.23 1.55
N VAL A 237 20.65 -0.94 2.16
CA VAL A 237 21.12 -2.19 1.59
C VAL A 237 19.93 -3.14 1.50
N SER A 238 19.06 -2.88 0.53
CA SER A 238 18.28 -3.90 -0.19
C SER A 238 17.45 -3.20 -1.27
N PRO A 239 17.71 -3.44 -2.54
CA PRO A 239 16.96 -2.83 -3.64
C PRO A 239 15.52 -3.36 -3.78
N ALA A 240 15.09 -4.26 -2.93
CA ALA A 240 13.80 -4.93 -3.05
C ALA A 240 12.61 -4.18 -2.41
N ASN A 241 12.83 -3.13 -1.62
CA ASN A 241 11.76 -2.48 -0.82
C ASN A 241 11.42 -1.04 -1.19
N ASP A 242 12.05 -0.46 -2.20
CA ASP A 242 11.81 0.92 -2.64
C ASP A 242 10.86 0.98 -3.85
N GLN A 243 9.86 0.09 -3.89
CA GLN A 243 9.06 -0.16 -5.09
C GLN A 243 7.65 0.43 -5.04
N MET A 244 7.32 1.21 -4.01
CA MET A 244 6.00 1.82 -3.94
C MET A 244 5.97 3.15 -4.70
N ILE A 245 5.02 3.28 -5.61
CA ILE A 245 4.83 4.48 -6.42
C ILE A 245 4.61 5.70 -5.51
N GLY A 246 5.33 6.79 -5.79
CA GLY A 246 5.25 8.05 -5.04
C GLY A 246 6.20 8.17 -3.85
N THR A 247 6.80 7.07 -3.37
CA THR A 247 7.74 7.10 -2.25
C THR A 247 9.20 6.98 -2.68
N SER A 248 9.45 6.47 -3.88
CA SER A 248 10.79 6.35 -4.44
C SER A 248 11.29 7.65 -5.09
N THR A 249 12.61 7.78 -5.22
CA THR A 249 13.27 8.99 -5.77
C THR A 249 13.26 9.06 -7.30
N GLY A 250 12.88 7.98 -7.99
CA GLY A 250 12.88 7.92 -9.46
C GLY A 250 11.78 8.76 -10.12
N PRO A 251 11.90 9.05 -11.42
CA PRO A 251 10.87 9.74 -12.18
C PRO A 251 9.58 8.88 -12.24
N VAL A 252 8.43 9.56 -12.32
CA VAL A 252 7.11 8.92 -12.46
C VAL A 252 6.57 9.20 -13.84
N GLU A 253 6.15 8.16 -14.55
CA GLU A 253 5.47 8.26 -15.84
C GLU A 253 4.01 7.85 -15.66
N ILE A 254 3.08 8.72 -16.08
CA ILE A 254 1.63 8.45 -16.01
C ILE A 254 1.06 8.56 -17.41
N ALA A 255 0.42 7.50 -17.88
CA ALA A 255 -0.38 7.47 -19.09
C ALA A 255 -1.86 7.38 -18.73
N SER A 256 -2.72 8.16 -19.42
CA SER A 256 -4.17 8.16 -19.23
C SER A 256 -4.91 8.66 -20.46
N ASN A 257 -6.23 8.54 -20.46
CA ASN A 257 -7.04 9.12 -21.54
C ASN A 257 -7.35 10.61 -21.29
N ARG A 258 -7.41 11.01 -20.02
CA ARG A 258 -7.74 12.37 -19.63
C ARG A 258 -7.02 12.76 -18.34
N LEU A 259 -6.64 14.01 -18.26
CA LEU A 259 -6.10 14.66 -17.06
C LEU A 259 -6.83 15.98 -16.84
N ASP A 260 -7.45 16.13 -15.69
CA ASP A 260 -8.02 17.38 -15.21
C ASP A 260 -7.17 17.92 -14.06
N VAL A 261 -6.62 19.10 -14.20
CA VAL A 261 -5.82 19.78 -13.18
C VAL A 261 -6.58 21.00 -12.68
N ASN A 262 -6.85 21.07 -11.40
CA ASN A 262 -7.40 22.25 -10.75
C ASN A 262 -6.32 22.86 -9.83
N ASP A 263 -5.68 23.93 -10.29
CA ASP A 263 -4.59 24.58 -9.54
C ASP A 263 -5.11 25.46 -8.39
N ALA A 264 -6.41 25.70 -8.27
CA ALA A 264 -7.00 26.35 -7.12
C ALA A 264 -7.10 25.41 -5.92
N THR A 265 -7.48 24.15 -6.16
CA THR A 265 -7.60 23.11 -5.13
C THR A 265 -6.36 22.26 -5.00
N LYS A 266 -5.39 22.39 -5.91
CA LYS A 266 -4.16 21.59 -5.96
C LYS A 266 -4.41 20.10 -6.16
N VAL A 267 -5.38 19.79 -7.01
CA VAL A 267 -5.76 18.42 -7.34
C VAL A 267 -5.59 18.18 -8.84
N ALA A 268 -4.97 17.07 -9.19
CA ALA A 268 -4.89 16.54 -10.53
C ALA A 268 -5.57 15.17 -10.58
N VAL A 269 -6.51 14.98 -11.50
CA VAL A 269 -7.29 13.74 -11.65
C VAL A 269 -7.01 13.15 -13.02
N PHE A 270 -6.40 11.98 -13.04
CA PHE A 270 -6.21 11.18 -14.25
C PHE A 270 -7.37 10.18 -14.36
N THR A 271 -7.97 10.07 -15.53
CA THR A 271 -9.11 9.17 -15.76
C THR A 271 -8.97 8.39 -17.07
N GLY A 272 -9.67 7.25 -17.13
CA GLY A 272 -9.62 6.30 -18.22
C GLY A 272 -8.76 5.10 -17.86
N THR A 273 -7.95 4.60 -18.78
CA THR A 273 -6.97 3.55 -18.46
C THR A 273 -5.70 4.21 -17.94
N VAL A 274 -5.66 4.45 -16.62
CA VAL A 274 -4.50 5.08 -15.99
C VAL A 274 -3.44 4.03 -15.70
N SER A 275 -2.21 4.29 -16.15
CA SER A 275 -1.01 3.50 -15.85
C SER A 275 0.07 4.42 -15.34
N ALA A 276 0.45 4.27 -14.08
CA ALA A 276 1.57 5.00 -13.48
C ALA A 276 2.74 4.06 -13.26
N THR A 277 3.91 4.43 -13.75
CA THR A 277 5.13 3.61 -13.68
C THR A 277 6.24 4.37 -12.97
N GLN A 278 6.91 3.72 -12.05
CA GLN A 278 8.07 4.24 -11.32
C GLN A 278 9.02 3.10 -10.96
N ASN A 279 10.30 3.20 -11.30
CA ASN A 279 11.34 2.20 -10.97
C ASN A 279 10.95 0.75 -11.34
N GLY A 280 10.26 0.56 -12.47
CA GLY A 280 9.81 -0.76 -12.93
C GLY A 280 8.55 -1.29 -12.26
N SER A 281 7.99 -0.58 -11.27
CA SER A 281 6.68 -0.88 -10.70
C SER A 281 5.58 -0.14 -11.46
N THR A 282 4.46 -0.79 -11.72
CA THR A 282 3.34 -0.25 -12.47
C THR A 282 2.06 -0.35 -11.66
N LEU A 283 1.38 0.78 -11.50
CA LEU A 283 0.03 0.88 -10.93
C LEU A 283 -0.97 1.10 -12.06
N THR A 284 -2.02 0.31 -12.10
CA THR A 284 -3.15 0.49 -13.03
C THR A 284 -4.44 0.70 -12.28
N THR A 285 -5.23 1.68 -12.72
CA THR A 285 -6.52 2.06 -12.11
C THR A 285 -7.37 2.81 -13.15
N PRO A 286 -8.70 2.83 -13.06
CA PRO A 286 -9.51 3.69 -13.91
C PRO A 286 -9.44 5.17 -13.53
N GLU A 287 -9.12 5.49 -12.27
CA GLU A 287 -9.00 6.87 -11.80
C GLU A 287 -7.87 6.99 -10.76
N LEU A 288 -7.02 8.00 -10.96
CA LEU A 288 -5.92 8.35 -10.07
C LEU A 288 -6.03 9.84 -9.73
N GLU A 289 -6.26 10.14 -8.47
CA GLU A 289 -6.29 11.50 -7.93
C GLU A 289 -4.97 11.81 -7.22
N VAL A 290 -4.36 12.92 -7.59
CA VAL A 290 -3.07 13.36 -7.04
C VAL A 290 -3.26 14.73 -6.42
N THR A 291 -3.01 14.84 -5.12
CA THR A 291 -2.95 16.12 -4.40
C THR A 291 -1.49 16.56 -4.28
N TYR A 292 -1.21 17.82 -4.60
CA TYR A 292 0.13 18.37 -4.57
C TYR A 292 0.18 19.70 -3.80
N GLU A 293 1.37 20.09 -3.33
CA GLU A 293 1.63 21.39 -2.72
C GLU A 293 2.53 22.20 -3.66
N GLY A 294 2.41 23.53 -3.59
CA GLY A 294 3.12 24.43 -4.49
C GLY A 294 2.31 24.82 -5.69
N SER A 295 2.94 25.22 -6.78
CA SER A 295 2.26 25.55 -8.03
C SER A 295 2.63 24.51 -9.09
N ALA A 296 1.63 24.03 -9.83
CA ALA A 296 1.87 23.28 -11.07
C ALA A 296 2.51 24.18 -12.14
N THR A 297 2.43 25.50 -11.95
CA THR A 297 3.05 26.49 -12.84
C THR A 297 4.24 27.16 -12.14
N PRO A 298 5.34 27.40 -12.86
CA PRO A 298 6.52 28.02 -12.30
C PRO A 298 6.24 29.48 -11.94
N GLN A 299 5.96 29.76 -10.68
CA GLN A 299 5.90 31.12 -10.16
C GLN A 299 6.70 31.30 -8.88
N GLY A 300 7.76 31.99 -9.09
CA GLY A 300 8.47 32.95 -8.30
C GLY A 300 8.22 33.04 -6.83
N GLU A 301 9.01 32.47 -6.12
CA GLU A 301 9.98 32.89 -5.13
C GLU A 301 10.99 31.78 -5.08
N SER A 302 12.15 32.04 -5.63
CA SER A 302 13.33 31.24 -5.36
C SER A 302 13.70 31.44 -3.90
N ASP A 303 12.95 30.83 -3.01
CA ASP A 303 13.53 30.38 -1.77
C ASP A 303 14.50 29.26 -2.19
N PRO A 304 15.80 29.40 -2.02
CA PRO A 304 16.77 28.38 -2.39
C PRO A 304 16.51 27.02 -1.71
N ASN A 305 15.56 26.98 -0.77
CA ASN A 305 15.11 25.76 -0.07
C ASN A 305 13.77 25.18 -0.56
N THR A 306 13.08 25.80 -1.51
CA THR A 306 11.87 25.22 -2.10
C THR A 306 12.19 24.72 -3.50
N SER A 307 12.32 23.42 -3.64
CA SER A 307 12.40 22.75 -4.94
C SER A 307 11.28 23.26 -5.84
N ALA A 308 11.64 23.85 -6.98
CA ALA A 308 10.70 24.28 -8.02
C ALA A 308 10.05 23.05 -8.65
N GLY A 309 9.00 22.56 -8.04
CA GLY A 309 8.21 21.41 -8.46
C GLY A 309 7.18 21.10 -7.37
N GLY A 310 5.93 20.93 -7.72
CA GLY A 310 4.89 20.60 -6.76
C GLY A 310 5.27 19.34 -5.97
N LYS A 311 5.28 19.42 -4.63
CA LYS A 311 5.50 18.25 -3.79
C LYS A 311 4.24 17.41 -3.78
N LEU A 312 4.35 16.13 -4.12
CA LEU A 312 3.24 15.18 -3.99
C LEU A 312 2.88 15.04 -2.51
N LYS A 313 1.60 15.23 -2.20
CA LYS A 313 1.05 15.12 -0.84
C LYS A 313 0.26 13.85 -0.63
N ARG A 314 -0.57 13.48 -1.58
CA ARG A 314 -1.42 12.30 -1.51
C ARG A 314 -1.72 11.79 -2.91
N ILE A 315 -1.78 10.47 -3.04
CA ILE A 315 -2.17 9.79 -4.27
C ILE A 315 -3.28 8.81 -3.92
N MET A 316 -4.45 8.95 -4.53
CA MET A 316 -5.59 8.06 -4.33
C MET A 316 -5.92 7.36 -5.65
N ALA A 317 -5.90 6.03 -5.63
CA ALA A 317 -6.33 5.21 -6.75
C ALA A 317 -7.68 4.56 -6.45
N LYS A 318 -8.60 4.59 -7.43
CA LYS A 318 -9.97 4.10 -7.27
C LYS A 318 -10.20 2.80 -8.04
N ASN A 319 -11.13 2.03 -7.53
CA ASN A 319 -11.50 0.66 -7.94
C ASN A 319 -11.66 0.42 -9.45
N PRO A 320 -11.05 -0.64 -10.00
CA PRO A 320 -10.10 -1.57 -9.37
C PRO A 320 -8.68 -1.03 -9.39
N VAL A 321 -7.90 -1.37 -8.38
CA VAL A 321 -6.48 -1.03 -8.30
C VAL A 321 -5.65 -2.28 -8.46
N SER A 322 -4.68 -2.26 -9.36
CA SER A 322 -3.69 -3.32 -9.54
C SER A 322 -2.30 -2.72 -9.60
N MET A 323 -1.40 -3.23 -8.78
CA MET A 323 0.00 -2.83 -8.77
C MET A 323 0.86 -4.06 -9.04
N THR A 324 1.77 -3.94 -9.99
CA THR A 324 2.79 -4.95 -10.30
C THR A 324 4.15 -4.36 -9.99
N GLN A 325 4.91 -5.02 -9.14
CA GLN A 325 6.24 -4.59 -8.76
C GLN A 325 7.29 -5.10 -9.77
N ALA A 326 8.47 -4.48 -9.77
CA ALA A 326 9.56 -4.85 -10.69
C ALA A 326 10.04 -6.31 -10.53
N ASN A 327 9.87 -6.91 -9.34
CA ASN A 327 10.16 -8.32 -9.07
C ASN A 327 9.06 -9.29 -9.53
N GLY A 328 7.95 -8.78 -10.07
CA GLY A 328 6.79 -9.56 -10.52
C GLY A 328 5.73 -9.79 -9.45
N ASP A 329 5.91 -9.31 -8.22
CA ASP A 329 4.88 -9.39 -7.19
C ASP A 329 3.69 -8.51 -7.58
N THR A 330 2.48 -8.96 -7.26
CA THR A 330 1.26 -8.23 -7.57
C THR A 330 0.45 -7.93 -6.32
N VAL A 331 -0.16 -6.75 -6.32
CA VAL A 331 -1.08 -6.33 -5.26
C VAL A 331 -2.34 -5.80 -5.93
N THR A 332 -3.50 -6.30 -5.51
CA THR A 332 -4.80 -5.79 -5.98
C THR A 332 -5.67 -5.37 -4.80
N SER A 333 -6.51 -4.35 -5.02
CA SER A 333 -7.46 -3.85 -4.01
C SER A 333 -8.61 -3.10 -4.69
N ARG A 334 -9.63 -2.73 -3.92
CA ARG A 334 -10.69 -1.82 -4.40
C ARG A 334 -10.26 -0.36 -4.36
N GLY A 335 -9.38 0.01 -3.48
CA GLY A 335 -8.85 1.37 -3.39
C GLY A 335 -7.44 1.37 -2.82
N ALA A 336 -6.68 2.40 -3.16
CA ALA A 336 -5.36 2.63 -2.59
C ALA A 336 -5.16 4.11 -2.29
N ASP A 337 -4.57 4.40 -1.15
CA ASP A 337 -4.25 5.73 -0.67
C ASP A 337 -2.77 5.76 -0.25
N PHE A 338 -1.99 6.55 -0.94
CA PHE A 338 -0.56 6.68 -0.71
C PHE A 338 -0.27 8.08 -0.16
N ASP A 339 0.42 8.13 0.94
CA ASP A 339 0.99 9.35 1.52
C ASP A 339 2.52 9.32 1.34
N PRO A 340 3.06 10.01 0.33
CA PRO A 340 4.50 10.04 0.07
C PRO A 340 5.30 10.76 1.17
N VAL A 341 4.66 11.66 1.91
CA VAL A 341 5.30 12.44 2.99
C VAL A 341 5.46 11.58 4.23
N ALA A 342 4.39 10.89 4.64
CA ALA A 342 4.41 9.95 5.75
C ALA A 342 5.03 8.59 5.38
N GLN A 343 5.34 8.35 4.12
CA GLN A 343 5.81 7.07 3.57
C GLN A 343 4.87 5.90 3.92
N ARG A 344 3.57 6.14 3.81
CA ARG A 344 2.50 5.20 4.13
C ARG A 344 1.63 4.89 2.94
N ALA A 345 1.18 3.63 2.87
CA ALA A 345 0.12 3.24 1.96
C ALA A 345 -0.98 2.50 2.70
N VAL A 346 -2.21 2.75 2.30
CA VAL A 346 -3.40 2.07 2.77
C VAL A 346 -4.12 1.50 1.57
N LEU A 347 -4.32 0.19 1.58
CA LEU A 347 -5.10 -0.52 0.58
C LEU A 347 -6.39 -0.99 1.23
N ASP A 348 -7.51 -0.68 0.62
CA ASP A 348 -8.83 -1.00 1.15
C ASP A 348 -9.64 -1.88 0.19
N GLY A 349 -10.31 -2.86 0.76
CA GLY A 349 -11.27 -3.74 0.09
C GLY A 349 -10.61 -4.83 -0.76
N ASP A 350 -10.89 -6.08 -0.39
CA ASP A 350 -10.46 -7.29 -1.10
C ASP A 350 -8.97 -7.28 -1.49
N VAL A 351 -8.13 -6.91 -0.52
CA VAL A 351 -6.69 -6.83 -0.73
C VAL A 351 -6.14 -8.22 -0.99
N VAL A 352 -5.44 -8.38 -2.12
CA VAL A 352 -4.74 -9.62 -2.48
C VAL A 352 -3.30 -9.25 -2.83
N MET A 353 -2.37 -9.80 -2.10
CA MET A 353 -0.93 -9.71 -2.35
C MET A 353 -0.45 -11.08 -2.83
N THR A 354 0.20 -11.13 -3.98
CA THR A 354 0.75 -12.36 -4.53
C THR A 354 2.24 -12.18 -4.78
N GLN A 355 3.02 -13.10 -4.26
CA GLN A 355 4.45 -13.19 -4.48
C GLN A 355 4.77 -14.54 -5.10
N ALA A 356 5.37 -14.49 -6.28
CA ALA A 356 5.75 -15.72 -6.99
C ALA A 356 6.81 -16.51 -6.20
N PRO A 357 6.80 -17.87 -6.28
CA PRO A 357 5.87 -18.67 -7.10
C PRO A 357 4.58 -19.05 -6.40
N ASP A 358 4.49 -19.01 -5.07
CA ASP A 358 3.46 -19.75 -4.31
C ASP A 358 2.96 -19.04 -3.04
N LYS A 359 3.35 -17.76 -2.83
CA LYS A 359 2.93 -16.99 -1.66
C LYS A 359 1.76 -16.08 -2.01
N ARG A 360 0.71 -16.11 -1.20
CA ARG A 360 -0.47 -15.26 -1.33
C ARG A 360 -0.95 -14.83 0.04
N ALA A 361 -1.25 -13.54 0.18
CA ALA A 361 -1.93 -13.00 1.36
C ALA A 361 -3.21 -12.27 0.92
N THR A 362 -4.29 -12.46 1.67
CA THR A 362 -5.55 -11.74 1.48
C THR A 362 -6.00 -11.10 2.77
N ALA A 363 -6.67 -9.96 2.67
CA ALA A 363 -7.21 -9.21 3.81
C ALA A 363 -8.30 -8.22 3.33
N ASP A 364 -9.08 -7.69 4.25
CA ASP A 364 -10.02 -6.61 3.91
C ASP A 364 -9.29 -5.27 3.75
N ARG A 365 -8.18 -5.09 4.52
CA ARG A 365 -7.38 -3.86 4.51
C ARG A 365 -5.90 -4.19 4.76
N ALA A 366 -5.02 -3.47 4.08
CA ALA A 366 -3.58 -3.49 4.32
C ALA A 366 -3.05 -2.08 4.58
N GLU A 367 -2.26 -1.92 5.63
CA GLU A 367 -1.52 -0.70 5.93
C GLU A 367 -0.03 -1.02 5.85
N ILE A 368 0.69 -0.28 5.03
CA ILE A 368 2.11 -0.44 4.78
C ILE A 368 2.80 0.83 5.24
N ASP A 369 3.68 0.71 6.22
CA ASP A 369 4.52 1.81 6.71
C ASP A 369 5.96 1.52 6.30
N GLN A 370 6.46 2.27 5.33
CA GLN A 370 7.82 2.08 4.81
C GLN A 370 8.89 2.63 5.74
N ALA A 371 8.59 3.67 6.51
CA ALA A 371 9.52 4.23 7.48
C ALA A 371 9.78 3.23 8.61
N LEU A 372 8.73 2.55 9.09
CA LEU A 372 8.83 1.51 10.12
C LEU A 372 9.07 0.10 9.55
N LYS A 373 9.08 -0.05 8.22
CA LYS A 373 9.17 -1.36 7.54
C LYS A 373 8.15 -2.37 8.08
N THR A 374 6.91 -1.91 8.25
CA THR A 374 5.84 -2.70 8.87
C THR A 374 4.64 -2.82 7.92
N ILE A 375 4.11 -4.03 7.80
CA ILE A 375 2.86 -4.33 7.08
C ILE A 375 1.84 -4.82 8.10
N VAL A 376 0.66 -4.21 8.11
CA VAL A 376 -0.47 -4.62 8.94
C VAL A 376 -1.64 -5.01 8.04
N LEU A 377 -2.06 -6.27 8.12
CA LEU A 377 -3.24 -6.79 7.45
C LEU A 377 -4.37 -6.91 8.48
N THR A 378 -5.57 -6.48 8.12
CA THR A 378 -6.76 -6.54 8.99
C THR A 378 -7.99 -7.01 8.23
N GLY A 379 -8.93 -7.62 8.97
CA GLY A 379 -10.15 -8.24 8.43
C GLY A 379 -10.01 -9.76 8.35
N ASP A 380 -10.47 -10.37 7.27
CA ASP A 380 -10.34 -11.81 7.06
C ASP A 380 -8.95 -12.13 6.46
N VAL A 381 -7.93 -12.13 7.34
CA VAL A 381 -6.55 -12.37 6.93
C VAL A 381 -6.32 -13.84 6.65
N VAL A 382 -5.88 -14.14 5.43
CA VAL A 382 -5.43 -15.48 5.03
C VAL A 382 -4.05 -15.34 4.39
N VAL A 383 -3.07 -16.08 4.92
CA VAL A 383 -1.73 -16.20 4.33
C VAL A 383 -1.53 -17.64 3.89
N ALA A 384 -1.25 -17.83 2.63
CA ALA A 384 -0.99 -19.13 2.03
C ALA A 384 0.42 -19.16 1.43
N GLN A 385 1.12 -20.28 1.63
CA GLN A 385 2.38 -20.59 0.98
C GLN A 385 2.38 -22.08 0.59
N ALA A 386 2.36 -22.35 -0.70
CA ALA A 386 2.10 -23.68 -1.22
C ALA A 386 0.81 -24.26 -0.61
N GLU A 387 0.89 -25.40 0.08
CA GLU A 387 -0.26 -26.03 0.75
C GLU A 387 -0.47 -25.52 2.19
N ASN A 388 0.45 -24.74 2.75
CA ASN A 388 0.36 -24.19 4.11
C ASN A 388 -0.55 -22.97 4.13
N VAL A 389 -1.46 -22.90 5.09
CA VAL A 389 -2.43 -21.80 5.20
C VAL A 389 -2.55 -21.35 6.65
N ILE A 390 -2.48 -20.05 6.89
CA ILE A 390 -2.68 -19.43 8.19
C ILE A 390 -3.84 -18.43 8.07
N LYS A 391 -4.77 -18.46 9.02
CA LYS A 391 -5.96 -17.60 9.04
C LYS A 391 -6.10 -16.88 10.38
N GLY A 392 -6.46 -15.60 10.33
CA GLY A 392 -6.68 -14.78 11.51
C GLY A 392 -7.38 -13.47 11.17
N ARG A 393 -7.42 -12.53 12.10
CA ARG A 393 -8.08 -11.24 11.85
C ARG A 393 -7.12 -10.05 11.76
N ARG A 394 -5.97 -10.15 12.39
CA ARG A 394 -4.96 -9.10 12.34
C ARG A 394 -3.58 -9.72 12.28
N LEU A 395 -2.84 -9.39 11.23
CA LEU A 395 -1.44 -9.76 11.06
C LEU A 395 -0.59 -8.50 11.08
N VAL A 396 0.47 -8.51 11.85
CA VAL A 396 1.53 -7.49 11.86
C VAL A 396 2.82 -8.16 11.45
N PHE A 397 3.42 -7.67 10.39
CA PHE A 397 4.71 -8.17 9.89
C PHE A 397 5.75 -7.04 9.92
N ASN A 398 6.86 -7.27 10.58
CA ASN A 398 8.00 -6.36 10.57
C ASN A 398 9.11 -6.92 9.67
N GLN A 399 9.38 -6.23 8.58
CA GLN A 399 10.33 -6.65 7.55
C GLN A 399 11.79 -6.62 8.02
N LEU A 400 12.14 -5.68 8.93
CA LEU A 400 13.52 -5.56 9.47
C LEU A 400 13.89 -6.73 10.36
N THR A 401 12.95 -7.13 11.21
CA THR A 401 13.18 -8.20 12.20
C THR A 401 12.70 -9.56 11.72
N SER A 402 12.04 -9.63 10.57
CA SER A 402 11.39 -10.83 10.02
C SER A 402 10.44 -11.50 11.02
N LYS A 403 9.80 -10.69 11.87
CA LYS A 403 8.82 -11.14 12.86
C LYS A 403 7.40 -10.90 12.38
N MET A 404 6.57 -11.91 12.54
CA MET A 404 5.16 -11.86 12.23
C MET A 404 4.34 -12.20 13.47
N GLN A 405 3.28 -11.42 13.68
CA GLN A 405 2.31 -11.69 14.73
C GLN A 405 0.93 -11.77 14.12
N LEU A 406 0.24 -12.88 14.35
CA LEU A 406 -1.15 -13.09 13.94
C LEU A 406 -2.04 -13.22 15.17
N THR A 407 -3.11 -12.45 15.22
CA THR A 407 -4.09 -12.46 16.30
C THR A 407 -5.50 -12.49 15.74
N SER A 408 -6.41 -13.07 16.53
CA SER A 408 -7.85 -12.94 16.33
C SER A 408 -8.42 -12.44 17.66
N PRO A 409 -8.58 -11.12 17.87
CA PRO A 409 -9.19 -10.60 19.07
C PRO A 409 -10.58 -11.21 19.25
N ALA A 410 -10.90 -11.64 20.45
CA ALA A 410 -12.13 -12.32 20.81
C ALA A 410 -13.35 -11.42 20.53
N ALA A 411 -14.05 -11.69 19.43
CA ALA A 411 -15.47 -11.41 19.38
C ALA A 411 -16.17 -12.53 20.17
N THR A 412 -17.14 -12.20 20.97
CA THR A 412 -17.95 -13.13 21.75
C THR A 412 -18.44 -14.29 20.86
N GLY A 413 -17.78 -15.45 20.96
CA GLY A 413 -18.07 -16.65 20.18
C GLY A 413 -16.83 -17.37 19.63
N ALA A 414 -17.01 -18.53 19.05
CA ALA A 414 -15.96 -19.40 18.51
C ALA A 414 -15.12 -18.81 17.35
N ALA A 415 -15.47 -17.63 16.83
CA ALA A 415 -14.83 -16.97 15.70
C ALA A 415 -13.54 -16.21 16.04
N GLY A 416 -13.09 -16.21 17.29
CA GLY A 416 -11.93 -15.44 17.77
C GLY A 416 -10.60 -16.19 17.77
N ARG A 417 -10.46 -17.32 17.08
CA ARG A 417 -9.23 -18.12 17.07
C ARG A 417 -8.50 -17.99 15.74
N ILE A 418 -7.17 -18.01 15.81
CA ILE A 418 -6.35 -18.24 14.62
C ILE A 418 -6.37 -19.72 14.26
N SER A 419 -6.22 -20.01 12.98
CA SER A 419 -6.09 -21.38 12.45
C SER A 419 -4.86 -21.44 11.55
N ALA A 420 -4.03 -22.45 11.74
CA ALA A 420 -2.87 -22.72 10.90
C ALA A 420 -2.91 -24.18 10.43
N LEU A 421 -2.72 -24.40 9.13
CA LEU A 421 -2.64 -25.71 8.51
C LEU A 421 -1.25 -25.86 7.88
N PHE A 422 -0.54 -26.90 8.28
CA PHE A 422 0.79 -27.22 7.78
C PHE A 422 0.82 -28.59 7.13
N HIS A 423 1.31 -28.65 5.90
CA HIS A 423 1.56 -29.90 5.19
C HIS A 423 3.02 -30.28 5.34
N GLN A 424 3.30 -31.54 5.64
CA GLN A 424 4.64 -32.09 5.69
C GLN A 424 4.98 -32.66 4.31
N SER A 425 6.08 -32.22 3.72
CA SER A 425 6.61 -32.86 2.52
C SER A 425 6.95 -34.30 2.85
N LYS A 426 6.47 -35.24 2.07
CA LYS A 426 6.83 -36.66 2.22
C LYS A 426 8.34 -36.77 2.08
N SER A 427 9.03 -36.91 3.22
CA SER A 427 10.43 -37.31 3.23
C SER A 427 10.47 -38.69 2.57
N SER A 428 11.22 -38.84 1.49
CA SER A 428 11.60 -40.13 0.94
C SER A 428 12.59 -40.81 1.88
N ALA A 429 12.12 -41.14 3.09
CA ALA A 429 12.85 -42.07 3.94
C ALA A 429 12.81 -43.44 3.29
N PRO A 430 13.95 -44.16 3.21
CA PRO A 430 13.95 -45.55 2.71
C PRO A 430 12.95 -46.34 3.51
N ALA A 431 12.02 -47.01 2.84
CA ALA A 431 11.04 -47.91 3.45
C ALA A 431 11.78 -48.85 4.41
N ALA A 432 11.55 -48.72 5.70
CA ALA A 432 12.03 -49.66 6.69
C ALA A 432 11.47 -51.03 6.32
N LYS A 433 12.36 -52.00 6.14
CA LYS A 433 12.00 -53.39 5.85
C LYS A 433 10.96 -53.85 6.89
N PRO A 434 9.89 -54.55 6.48
CA PRO A 434 8.88 -55.05 7.41
C PRO A 434 9.55 -55.99 8.40
N GLN A 435 9.68 -55.57 9.65
CA GLN A 435 10.03 -56.45 10.74
C GLN A 435 8.83 -57.37 11.03
N LYS A 436 9.10 -58.68 11.10
CA LYS A 436 8.11 -59.72 11.45
C LYS A 436 7.39 -59.36 12.75
N PRO A 437 6.09 -59.63 12.89
CA PRO A 437 5.34 -59.38 14.11
C PRO A 437 5.97 -60.17 15.27
N ARG A 438 6.49 -59.50 16.28
CA ARG A 438 6.78 -60.07 17.56
C ARG A 438 5.48 -60.28 18.31
N GLU A 439 5.37 -61.45 18.93
CA GLU A 439 4.21 -61.90 19.65
C GLU A 439 3.65 -60.89 20.67
N GLN A 440 2.37 -60.90 20.79
CA GLN A 440 1.47 -59.99 21.47
C GLN A 440 1.75 -59.86 22.96
N GLY A 441 2.54 -58.86 23.35
CA GLY A 441 2.37 -58.22 24.63
C GLY A 441 1.21 -57.20 24.49
N ILE A 442 0.40 -57.03 25.51
CA ILE A 442 -0.69 -56.06 25.56
C ILE A 442 -0.07 -54.67 25.38
N ALA A 443 -0.16 -54.12 24.13
CA ALA A 443 0.45 -52.85 23.79
C ALA A 443 -0.41 -51.71 24.36
N PHE A 444 -0.08 -51.31 25.58
CA PHE A 444 -0.59 -50.08 26.16
C PHE A 444 -0.02 -48.93 25.31
N GLY A 445 -0.86 -48.20 24.58
CA GLY A 445 -0.41 -47.10 23.72
C GLY A 445 -0.55 -47.29 22.20
N ALA A 446 -0.99 -48.45 21.72
CA ALA A 446 -1.16 -48.74 20.27
C ALA A 446 -2.05 -47.72 19.54
N SER A 447 -2.87 -46.95 20.26
CA SER A 447 -3.78 -45.94 19.73
C SER A 447 -3.13 -44.59 19.43
N PHE A 448 -1.87 -44.41 19.77
CA PHE A 448 -1.11 -43.17 19.46
C PHE A 448 -0.38 -43.24 18.11
N LYS A 449 -0.71 -44.18 17.28
CA LYS A 449 -0.14 -44.28 15.93
C LYS A 449 -0.69 -43.19 15.03
N THR A 450 0.19 -42.42 14.38
CA THR A 450 -0.15 -41.34 13.44
C THR A 450 0.42 -41.62 12.04
N ASP A 451 -0.18 -41.00 11.03
CA ASP A 451 0.39 -40.89 9.69
C ASP A 451 1.32 -39.65 9.66
N PRO A 452 2.63 -39.83 9.49
CA PRO A 452 3.58 -38.70 9.42
C PRO A 452 3.29 -37.72 8.25
N GLY A 453 2.58 -38.18 7.23
CA GLY A 453 2.18 -37.37 6.07
C GLY A 453 0.86 -36.62 6.25
N ALA A 454 0.14 -36.85 7.36
CA ALA A 454 -1.09 -36.13 7.61
C ALA A 454 -0.81 -34.64 7.94
N PRO A 455 -1.66 -33.71 7.44
CA PRO A 455 -1.49 -32.29 7.75
C PRO A 455 -1.69 -32.03 9.25
N VAL A 456 -0.95 -31.06 9.77
CA VAL A 456 -1.07 -30.57 11.15
C VAL A 456 -1.91 -29.31 11.15
N GLN A 457 -3.06 -29.35 11.82
CA GLN A 457 -3.91 -28.19 12.06
C GLN A 457 -3.68 -27.67 13.47
N VAL A 458 -3.40 -26.37 13.63
CA VAL A 458 -3.21 -25.73 14.93
C VAL A 458 -4.18 -24.57 15.08
N GLU A 459 -4.89 -24.54 16.20
CA GLU A 459 -5.79 -23.46 16.60
C GLU A 459 -5.25 -22.85 17.89
N ALA A 460 -5.26 -21.50 17.98
CA ALA A 460 -4.77 -20.75 19.14
C ALA A 460 -5.40 -19.35 19.18
N THR A 461 -5.12 -18.57 20.22
CA THR A 461 -5.52 -17.16 20.29
C THR A 461 -4.53 -16.27 19.54
N ARG A 462 -3.24 -16.64 19.56
CA ARG A 462 -2.14 -15.85 18.99
C ARG A 462 -1.06 -16.74 18.41
N LEU A 463 -0.47 -16.29 17.32
CA LEU A 463 0.74 -16.86 16.71
C LEU A 463 1.80 -15.77 16.59
N ASP A 464 2.98 -16.02 17.11
CA ASP A 464 4.18 -15.23 16.89
C ASP A 464 5.18 -16.06 16.10
N VAL A 465 5.64 -15.56 14.96
CA VAL A 465 6.65 -16.20 14.12
C VAL A 465 7.90 -15.35 14.11
N ASP A 466 9.04 -15.95 14.40
CA ASP A 466 10.36 -15.36 14.22
C ASP A 466 11.10 -16.16 13.14
N ASP A 467 11.16 -15.58 11.94
CA ASP A 467 11.77 -16.27 10.80
C ASP A 467 13.30 -16.26 10.87
N THR A 468 13.90 -15.41 11.70
CA THR A 468 15.33 -15.42 11.98
C THR A 468 15.68 -16.59 12.90
N ALA A 469 14.91 -16.80 13.96
CA ALA A 469 15.07 -17.92 14.89
C ALA A 469 14.45 -19.22 14.37
N LYS A 470 13.72 -19.19 13.25
CA LYS A 470 12.99 -20.32 12.65
C LYS A 470 12.02 -20.97 13.64
N GLN A 471 11.27 -20.14 14.36
CA GLN A 471 10.32 -20.57 15.38
C GLN A 471 8.95 -19.91 15.18
N ALA A 472 7.91 -20.70 15.41
CA ALA A 472 6.53 -20.27 15.49
C ALA A 472 5.97 -20.64 16.87
N VAL A 473 5.47 -19.65 17.62
CA VAL A 473 4.95 -19.82 18.97
C VAL A 473 3.45 -19.56 18.96
N PHE A 474 2.68 -20.58 19.24
CA PHE A 474 1.22 -20.51 19.42
C PHE A 474 0.92 -20.36 20.90
N THR A 475 0.08 -19.41 21.27
CA THR A 475 -0.30 -19.15 22.66
C THR A 475 -1.81 -19.00 22.82
N GLY A 476 -2.32 -19.38 23.97
CA GLY A 476 -3.73 -19.25 24.36
C GLY A 476 -4.59 -20.42 23.87
N ASP A 477 -4.85 -21.35 24.79
CA ASP A 477 -5.67 -22.56 24.60
C ASP A 477 -5.38 -23.27 23.26
N VAL A 478 -4.11 -23.62 23.09
CA VAL A 478 -3.63 -24.22 21.83
C VAL A 478 -4.21 -25.61 21.66
N ARG A 479 -4.74 -25.89 20.47
CA ARG A 479 -5.22 -27.20 20.02
C ARG A 479 -4.53 -27.54 18.70
N ALA A 480 -3.67 -28.55 18.72
CA ALA A 480 -3.05 -29.10 17.52
C ALA A 480 -3.62 -30.47 17.19
N VAL A 481 -3.92 -30.72 15.92
CA VAL A 481 -4.55 -31.96 15.41
C VAL A 481 -3.74 -32.48 14.25
N GLN A 482 -3.39 -33.78 14.31
CA GLN A 482 -2.78 -34.50 13.21
C GLN A 482 -3.47 -35.88 13.07
N GLY A 483 -4.27 -36.06 12.04
CA GLY A 483 -5.11 -37.26 11.92
C GLY A 483 -6.03 -37.44 13.13
N ASP A 484 -5.90 -38.58 13.82
CA ASP A 484 -6.68 -38.89 15.03
C ASP A 484 -6.05 -38.38 16.35
N PHE A 485 -4.98 -37.68 16.25
CA PHE A 485 -4.15 -37.23 17.38
C PHE A 485 -4.40 -35.75 17.72
N VAL A 486 -4.71 -35.45 18.95
CA VAL A 486 -5.01 -34.11 19.43
C VAL A 486 -4.08 -33.74 20.60
N ILE A 487 -3.37 -32.64 20.47
CA ILE A 487 -2.58 -32.03 21.53
C ILE A 487 -3.29 -30.76 22.00
N ARG A 488 -3.43 -30.57 23.30
CA ARG A 488 -3.85 -29.33 23.94
C ARG A 488 -2.79 -28.84 24.89
N ALA A 489 -2.50 -27.55 24.89
CA ALA A 489 -1.50 -26.92 25.75
C ALA A 489 -1.80 -25.42 25.89
N ALA A 490 -1.18 -24.74 26.85
CA ALA A 490 -1.24 -23.29 26.93
C ALA A 490 -0.33 -22.62 25.89
N GLU A 491 0.82 -23.27 25.59
CA GLU A 491 1.82 -22.80 24.64
C GLU A 491 2.33 -23.99 23.79
N LEU A 492 2.49 -23.74 22.48
CA LEU A 492 3.10 -24.66 21.55
C LEU A 492 4.14 -23.93 20.71
N THR A 493 5.40 -24.35 20.77
CA THR A 493 6.50 -23.84 19.96
C THR A 493 6.82 -24.83 18.86
N ALA A 494 6.71 -24.41 17.60
CA ALA A 494 7.10 -25.17 16.42
C ALA A 494 8.41 -24.60 15.86
N ALA A 495 9.45 -25.42 15.79
CA ALA A 495 10.67 -25.11 15.05
C ALA A 495 10.54 -25.63 13.62
N TYR A 496 11.00 -24.85 12.64
CA TYR A 496 10.90 -25.19 11.23
C TYR A 496 12.21 -24.90 10.48
N THR A 497 12.32 -25.43 9.28
CA THR A 497 13.38 -25.12 8.31
C THR A 497 12.74 -24.49 7.06
N GLY A 498 13.50 -23.72 6.29
CA GLY A 498 12.94 -22.95 5.16
C GLY A 498 12.52 -21.55 5.58
N SER A 499 11.60 -20.93 4.87
CA SER A 499 11.08 -19.58 5.17
C SER A 499 9.57 -19.63 5.40
N ALA A 500 9.13 -19.03 6.52
CA ALA A 500 7.70 -18.86 6.85
C ALA A 500 7.24 -17.41 6.63
N GLY A 501 8.13 -16.51 6.22
CA GLY A 501 7.87 -15.07 6.16
C GLY A 501 7.33 -14.60 4.81
N LEU A 502 6.64 -13.43 4.86
CA LEU A 502 6.27 -12.62 3.69
C LEU A 502 7.47 -11.77 3.21
N ASN A 503 8.69 -12.21 3.45
CA ASN A 503 9.90 -11.46 3.07
C ASN A 503 9.99 -11.37 1.55
N GLY A 504 9.79 -10.17 0.99
CA GLY A 504 10.03 -9.84 -0.41
C GLY A 504 11.51 -9.86 -0.84
N ALA A 505 12.42 -10.33 0.03
CA ALA A 505 13.86 -10.34 -0.21
C ALA A 505 14.40 -11.64 -0.82
N ASP A 506 13.53 -12.58 -1.22
CA ASP A 506 13.98 -13.74 -1.96
C ASP A 506 14.34 -13.30 -3.39
N THR A 507 15.57 -12.81 -3.55
CA THR A 507 16.18 -12.67 -4.88
C THR A 507 16.11 -14.01 -5.60
N ALA A 508 15.89 -13.99 -6.90
CA ALA A 508 15.73 -15.18 -7.76
C ALA A 508 16.85 -16.24 -7.62
N ALA A 509 17.91 -15.94 -6.86
CA ALA A 509 19.05 -16.81 -6.58
C ALA A 509 18.86 -17.74 -5.35
N THR A 510 17.91 -17.44 -4.44
CA THR A 510 17.66 -18.26 -3.26
C THR A 510 16.18 -18.67 -3.21
N LYS A 511 15.80 -19.67 -4.00
CA LYS A 511 14.53 -20.40 -3.80
C LYS A 511 14.58 -21.10 -2.46
N GLN A 512 14.22 -20.40 -1.37
CA GLN A 512 14.06 -21.06 -0.08
C GLN A 512 12.83 -21.96 -0.14
N ALA A 513 13.02 -23.22 0.22
CA ALA A 513 11.92 -24.16 0.34
C ALA A 513 10.87 -23.64 1.33
N ALA A 514 9.60 -23.96 1.11
CA ALA A 514 8.53 -23.70 2.05
C ALA A 514 8.87 -24.22 3.46
N ALA A 515 8.37 -23.56 4.49
CA ALA A 515 8.64 -23.94 5.88
C ALA A 515 8.26 -25.41 6.13
N GLN A 516 9.21 -26.20 6.60
CA GLN A 516 9.02 -27.59 7.00
C GLN A 516 9.21 -27.72 8.50
N LEU A 517 8.25 -28.34 9.16
CA LEU A 517 8.26 -28.56 10.60
C LEU A 517 9.41 -29.51 10.99
N SER A 518 10.25 -29.09 11.94
CA SER A 518 11.39 -29.87 12.44
C SER A 518 11.21 -30.38 13.86
N ARG A 519 10.55 -29.66 14.74
CA ARG A 519 10.29 -30.03 16.13
C ARG A 519 9.11 -29.25 16.71
N ILE A 520 8.31 -29.90 17.56
CA ILE A 520 7.23 -29.26 18.29
C ILE A 520 7.44 -29.44 19.78
N LYS A 521 7.38 -28.35 20.55
CA LYS A 521 7.41 -28.37 22.01
C LYS A 521 6.12 -27.77 22.54
N ALA A 522 5.46 -28.47 23.45
CA ALA A 522 4.29 -27.98 24.17
C ALA A 522 4.62 -27.78 25.64
N LYS A 523 4.08 -26.72 26.24
CA LYS A 523 4.31 -26.39 27.65
C LYS A 523 2.99 -26.06 28.34
N THR A 524 2.99 -26.33 29.64
CA THR A 524 1.94 -26.01 30.59
C THR A 524 0.62 -26.74 30.29
N LYS A 525 0.31 -27.70 31.16
CA LYS A 525 -0.93 -28.51 31.09
C LYS A 525 -1.13 -29.20 29.75
N VAL A 526 -0.09 -29.94 29.32
CA VAL A 526 -0.15 -30.66 28.06
C VAL A 526 -1.08 -31.86 28.20
N GLN A 527 -2.02 -31.98 27.30
CA GLN A 527 -2.90 -33.14 27.15
C GLN A 527 -2.84 -33.66 25.72
N ILE A 528 -2.55 -34.92 25.58
CA ILE A 528 -2.54 -35.64 24.31
C ILE A 528 -3.70 -36.63 24.33
N THR A 529 -4.50 -36.68 23.28
CA THR A 529 -5.66 -37.58 23.18
C THR A 529 -5.65 -38.25 21.82
N SER A 530 -5.88 -39.58 21.82
CA SER A 530 -6.10 -40.38 20.60
C SER A 530 -7.59 -40.57 20.33
N LYS A 531 -7.94 -41.04 19.12
CA LYS A 531 -9.33 -41.33 18.71
C LYS A 531 -10.01 -42.38 19.60
N ASP A 532 -9.26 -43.35 20.10
CA ASP A 532 -9.77 -44.45 20.94
C ASP A 532 -9.98 -44.05 22.41
N GLY A 533 -9.89 -42.72 22.71
CA GLY A 533 -10.10 -42.19 24.04
C GLY A 533 -8.94 -42.39 25.00
N GLN A 534 -7.79 -42.84 24.53
CA GLN A 534 -6.57 -42.82 25.34
C GLN A 534 -6.10 -41.37 25.52
N SER A 535 -5.72 -41.02 26.71
CA SER A 535 -5.18 -39.66 26.99
C SER A 535 -3.92 -39.73 27.83
N ALA A 536 -2.96 -38.88 27.47
CA ALA A 536 -1.74 -38.68 28.26
C ALA A 536 -1.68 -37.21 28.66
N THR A 537 -1.38 -36.93 29.94
CA THR A 537 -1.19 -35.57 30.44
C THR A 537 0.21 -35.42 31.00
N GLY A 538 0.77 -34.21 30.97
CA GLY A 538 2.08 -33.87 31.51
C GLY A 538 2.28 -32.36 31.55
N ASP A 539 3.39 -31.91 32.14
CA ASP A 539 3.71 -30.49 32.21
C ASP A 539 4.27 -29.95 30.90
N TRP A 540 5.00 -30.78 30.18
CA TRP A 540 5.54 -30.47 28.87
C TRP A 540 5.53 -31.68 27.92
N ALA A 541 5.59 -31.41 26.63
CA ALA A 541 5.81 -32.42 25.61
C ALA A 541 6.78 -31.92 24.54
N ASP A 542 7.49 -32.87 23.94
CA ASP A 542 8.45 -32.68 22.87
C ASP A 542 8.16 -33.71 21.77
N PHE A 543 7.81 -33.24 20.59
CA PHE A 543 7.48 -34.07 19.44
C PHE A 543 8.52 -33.88 18.34
N ASP A 544 9.12 -34.96 17.89
CA ASP A 544 10.03 -35.03 16.76
C ASP A 544 9.32 -35.63 15.54
N PRO A 545 8.93 -34.80 14.54
CA PRO A 545 8.24 -35.26 13.35
C PRO A 545 9.08 -36.21 12.47
N LYS A 546 10.43 -36.07 12.50
CA LYS A 546 11.31 -36.90 11.69
C LYS A 546 11.43 -38.32 12.27
N ALA A 547 11.62 -38.40 13.59
CA ALA A 547 11.64 -39.68 14.29
C ALA A 547 10.23 -40.23 14.53
N ASN A 548 9.18 -39.41 14.35
CA ASN A 548 7.78 -39.69 14.69
C ASN A 548 7.63 -40.20 16.14
N THR A 549 8.29 -39.47 17.08
CA THR A 549 8.27 -39.78 18.50
C THR A 549 7.73 -38.61 19.31
N ALA A 550 6.96 -38.89 20.34
CA ALA A 550 6.52 -37.91 21.33
C ALA A 550 7.06 -38.25 22.72
N THR A 551 7.59 -37.26 23.41
CA THR A 551 8.02 -37.36 24.79
C THR A 551 7.23 -36.42 25.67
N LEU A 552 6.59 -36.91 26.73
CA LEU A 552 5.95 -36.10 27.75
C LEU A 552 6.78 -36.17 29.02
N GLY A 553 6.79 -35.12 29.81
CA GLY A 553 7.49 -35.04 31.07
C GLY A 553 6.79 -34.22 32.12
N GLY A 554 7.27 -34.29 33.35
CA GLY A 554 6.66 -33.73 34.54
C GLY A 554 5.77 -34.77 35.25
N ASP A 555 4.60 -34.34 35.73
CA ASP A 555 3.58 -35.27 36.26
C ASP A 555 2.82 -35.95 35.12
N VAL A 556 3.36 -37.07 34.65
CA VAL A 556 2.78 -37.80 33.54
C VAL A 556 1.73 -38.78 34.03
N VAL A 557 0.51 -38.64 33.45
CA VAL A 557 -0.58 -39.59 33.67
C VAL A 557 -1.09 -40.12 32.31
N LEU A 558 -0.99 -41.40 32.08
CA LEU A 558 -1.54 -42.09 30.92
C LEU A 558 -2.81 -42.81 31.32
N THR A 559 -3.91 -42.52 30.66
CA THR A 559 -5.22 -43.11 30.93
C THR A 559 -5.75 -43.83 29.70
N GLN A 560 -6.24 -45.04 29.88
CA GLN A 560 -6.91 -45.86 28.87
C GLN A 560 -8.15 -46.51 29.49
N GLY A 561 -9.34 -46.01 29.19
CA GLY A 561 -10.55 -46.43 29.87
C GLY A 561 -10.45 -46.19 31.36
N LYS A 562 -10.52 -47.24 32.18
CA LYS A 562 -10.32 -47.19 33.65
C LYS A 562 -8.87 -47.43 34.09
N ASN A 563 -7.98 -47.80 33.17
CA ASN A 563 -6.58 -48.09 33.46
C ASN A 563 -5.79 -46.76 33.51
N VAL A 564 -4.99 -46.58 34.57
CA VAL A 564 -4.20 -45.36 34.77
C VAL A 564 -2.76 -45.77 35.13
N VAL A 565 -1.80 -45.16 34.41
CA VAL A 565 -0.37 -45.33 34.67
C VAL A 565 0.24 -43.94 34.90
N ARG A 566 1.07 -43.79 35.95
CA ARG A 566 1.74 -42.55 36.34
C ARG A 566 3.24 -42.71 36.30
N GLY A 567 3.95 -41.65 35.90
CA GLY A 567 5.40 -41.59 35.87
C GLY A 567 5.90 -40.18 35.69
N THR A 568 7.21 -39.97 35.58
CA THR A 568 7.81 -38.65 35.36
C THR A 568 8.14 -38.39 33.90
N LYS A 569 8.22 -39.45 33.07
CA LYS A 569 8.52 -39.34 31.63
C LYS A 569 7.82 -40.44 30.85
N LEU A 570 7.16 -40.07 29.80
CA LEU A 570 6.51 -40.94 28.83
C LEU A 570 7.11 -40.73 27.45
N VAL A 571 7.56 -41.80 26.82
CA VAL A 571 8.04 -41.78 25.44
C VAL A 571 7.09 -42.64 24.60
N ILE A 572 6.56 -42.08 23.51
CA ILE A 572 5.65 -42.71 22.57
C ILE A 572 6.33 -42.82 21.21
N ASP A 573 6.52 -43.98 20.68
CA ASP A 573 6.85 -44.21 19.27
C ASP A 573 5.56 -44.24 18.45
N MET A 574 5.33 -43.19 17.68
CA MET A 574 4.07 -43.04 16.93
C MET A 574 4.02 -43.86 15.64
N ASN A 575 5.15 -44.48 15.23
CA ASN A 575 5.17 -45.43 14.11
C ASN A 575 4.63 -46.79 14.54
N THR A 576 5.05 -47.24 15.73
CA THR A 576 4.69 -48.56 16.27
C THR A 576 3.53 -48.49 17.25
N GLY A 577 3.32 -47.32 17.89
CA GLY A 577 2.40 -47.16 19.02
C GLY A 577 2.99 -47.66 20.35
N GLU A 578 4.27 -48.01 20.36
CA GLU A 578 4.94 -48.47 21.59
C GLU A 578 5.10 -47.28 22.58
N THR A 579 4.80 -47.56 23.83
CA THR A 579 4.79 -46.55 24.88
C THR A 579 5.66 -46.99 26.07
N VAL A 580 6.66 -46.18 26.44
CA VAL A 580 7.57 -46.47 27.53
C VAL A 580 7.44 -45.37 28.60
N ILE A 581 7.09 -45.76 29.83
CA ILE A 581 7.03 -44.89 30.99
C ILE A 581 8.27 -45.07 31.84
N LYS A 582 8.94 -43.99 32.15
CA LYS A 582 10.14 -43.96 33.01
C LYS A 582 9.93 -43.01 34.20
N ASN A 583 10.54 -43.33 35.32
CA ASN A 583 10.72 -42.41 36.43
C ASN A 583 12.19 -41.97 36.43
N GLU A 584 12.48 -40.79 35.97
CA GLU A 584 13.78 -40.15 36.14
C GLU A 584 13.71 -39.31 37.42
N ALA A 585 14.68 -39.44 38.31
CA ALA A 585 14.79 -38.55 39.45
C ALA A 585 14.95 -37.12 38.98
N LEU A 586 14.08 -36.22 39.42
CA LEU A 586 14.20 -34.79 39.11
C LEU A 586 15.56 -34.32 39.63
N ALA A 587 16.42 -33.80 38.75
CA ALA A 587 17.73 -33.29 39.07
C ALA A 587 17.71 -31.95 39.84
N ASP A 588 16.55 -31.54 40.35
CA ASP A 588 16.41 -30.36 41.20
C ASP A 588 16.73 -30.74 42.64
N GLY A 589 18.03 -30.62 43.00
CA GLY A 589 18.54 -30.74 44.35
C GLY A 589 18.04 -29.67 45.34
N ARG A 590 16.71 -29.44 45.38
CA ARG A 590 16.08 -28.64 46.43
C ARG A 590 15.81 -29.56 47.62
N PRO A 591 16.45 -29.33 48.80
CA PRO A 591 16.09 -30.07 50.01
C PRO A 591 14.63 -29.74 50.35
N ASN A 592 13.84 -30.79 50.53
CA ASN A 592 12.45 -30.65 51.03
C ASN A 592 12.54 -30.20 52.49
N VAL A 593 12.39 -28.91 52.73
CA VAL A 593 12.38 -28.36 54.10
C VAL A 593 10.94 -28.51 54.60
N SER A 594 10.74 -29.48 55.44
CA SER A 594 9.50 -29.58 56.23
C SER A 594 9.35 -28.34 57.10
N ALA A 595 8.12 -27.89 57.35
CA ALA A 595 7.80 -26.68 58.15
C ALA A 595 8.33 -26.72 59.61
N ASP A 596 9.04 -27.73 60.01
CA ASP A 596 9.61 -27.95 61.36
C ASP A 596 11.15 -27.84 61.40
N GLY A 597 11.79 -27.33 60.36
CA GLY A 597 13.22 -26.96 60.42
C GLY A 597 14.23 -28.08 60.60
N THR A 598 13.87 -29.33 60.55
CA THR A 598 14.79 -30.49 60.66
C THR A 598 15.13 -31.03 59.27
N ALA A 599 16.37 -30.85 58.82
CA ALA A 599 16.91 -31.41 57.61
C ALA A 599 17.06 -32.94 57.78
N THR A 600 16.09 -33.70 57.31
CA THR A 600 16.24 -35.15 57.13
C THR A 600 16.95 -35.40 55.81
N ALA A 601 18.09 -36.10 55.85
CA ALA A 601 18.79 -36.56 54.65
C ALA A 601 17.80 -37.33 53.76
N ALA A 602 17.60 -36.81 52.54
CA ALA A 602 16.77 -37.45 51.53
C ALA A 602 17.41 -38.76 51.10
N THR A 603 17.03 -39.86 51.73
CA THR A 603 17.15 -41.19 51.14
C THR A 603 16.31 -41.15 49.87
N GLY A 604 16.98 -41.16 48.70
CA GLY A 604 16.34 -41.14 47.38
C GLY A 604 15.35 -42.28 47.24
N VAL A 605 14.08 -41.98 47.49
CA VAL A 605 12.98 -42.86 47.08
C VAL A 605 12.83 -42.69 45.57
N SER A 606 13.46 -43.57 44.78
CA SER A 606 13.13 -43.74 43.40
C SER A 606 11.65 -44.13 43.35
N SER A 607 10.77 -43.12 43.04
CA SER A 607 9.36 -43.39 42.89
C SER A 607 9.19 -44.30 41.68
N ARG A 608 8.83 -45.57 41.95
CA ARG A 608 8.55 -46.52 40.87
C ARG A 608 7.30 -46.06 40.12
N PRO A 609 7.19 -46.31 38.78
CA PRO A 609 5.95 -46.05 38.05
C PRO A 609 4.81 -46.79 38.76
N SER A 610 3.68 -46.12 38.97
CA SER A 610 2.51 -46.72 39.56
C SER A 610 1.45 -46.97 38.48
N ALA A 611 0.86 -48.14 38.51
CA ALA A 611 -0.19 -48.50 37.54
C ALA A 611 -1.38 -49.14 38.26
N VAL A 612 -2.58 -48.77 37.87
CA VAL A 612 -3.85 -49.35 38.27
C VAL A 612 -4.50 -49.96 37.07
N PHE A 613 -4.72 -51.30 37.10
CA PHE A 613 -5.36 -52.03 36.00
C PHE A 613 -6.66 -52.67 36.46
N TYR A 614 -7.68 -52.56 35.61
CA TYR A 614 -8.99 -53.22 35.80
C TYR A 614 -9.11 -54.42 34.85
N PRO A 615 -9.06 -55.67 35.39
CA PRO A 615 -8.95 -56.88 34.55
C PRO A 615 -10.12 -57.12 33.58
N GLY A 616 -11.28 -56.53 33.82
CA GLY A 616 -12.48 -56.71 33.00
C GLY A 616 -12.48 -56.02 31.63
N GLU A 617 -11.67 -54.98 31.44
CA GLU A 617 -11.64 -54.23 30.16
C GLU A 617 -10.60 -54.77 29.17
N MET A 618 -9.66 -55.63 29.62
CA MET A 618 -8.68 -56.24 28.72
C MET A 618 -9.27 -57.35 27.81
N LYS A 619 -10.46 -57.89 28.13
CA LYS A 619 -11.13 -58.93 27.32
C LYS A 619 -12.02 -58.39 26.19
N ALA A 620 -12.46 -57.15 26.23
CA ALA A 620 -13.43 -56.62 25.27
C ALA A 620 -12.87 -56.39 23.84
N ASN A 621 -11.54 -56.31 23.68
CA ASN A 621 -10.93 -56.05 22.36
C ASN A 621 -10.51 -57.36 21.64
N SER A 622 -10.46 -58.54 22.34
CA SER A 622 -10.14 -59.81 21.71
C SER A 622 -11.37 -60.50 21.07
N ASP A 623 -12.56 -60.19 21.60
CA ASP A 623 -13.79 -60.89 21.12
C ASP A 623 -14.43 -60.24 19.87
N LYS A 624 -14.16 -58.97 19.59
CA LYS A 624 -14.62 -58.33 18.35
C LYS A 624 -13.92 -58.84 17.07
N LYS A 625 -12.81 -59.56 17.20
CA LYS A 625 -12.09 -60.14 16.05
C LYS A 625 -12.47 -61.59 15.76
N LYS A 626 -13.19 -62.28 16.69
CA LYS A 626 -13.62 -63.69 16.51
C LYS A 626 -15.03 -63.85 15.94
N SER A 627 -15.88 -62.84 15.95
CA SER A 627 -17.26 -62.97 15.45
C SER A 627 -17.45 -62.73 13.95
N LYS A 628 -16.38 -62.54 13.19
CA LYS A 628 -16.46 -62.34 11.72
C LYS A 628 -15.86 -63.46 10.88
N ALA A 629 -15.56 -64.65 11.48
CA ALA A 629 -14.91 -65.77 10.78
C ALA A 629 -15.68 -67.07 10.81
N THR A 630 -17.00 -67.08 11.12
CA THR A 630 -17.82 -68.29 11.04
C THR A 630 -19.21 -67.99 10.46
N ASP A 631 -19.23 -67.73 9.14
CA ASP A 631 -20.41 -68.05 8.32
C ASP A 631 -19.93 -68.14 6.87
N GLY A 632 -19.97 -69.37 6.35
CA GLY A 632 -19.75 -69.62 4.92
C GLY A 632 -19.06 -70.91 4.56
N TRP A 633 -19.51 -72.05 5.03
CA TRP A 633 -19.35 -73.35 4.30
C TRP A 633 -20.52 -74.25 4.60
N GLN A 634 -21.58 -74.19 3.81
CA GLN A 634 -22.52 -75.28 3.64
C GLN A 634 -22.33 -75.86 2.25
N ALA A 635 -21.90 -77.13 2.24
CA ALA A 635 -21.81 -77.96 1.07
C ALA A 635 -23.20 -78.21 0.47
N ARG A 636 -23.33 -78.05 -0.84
CA ARG A 636 -24.48 -78.58 -1.61
C ARG A 636 -24.21 -80.02 -1.95
N PRO A 637 -25.22 -80.97 -1.83
CA PRO A 637 -25.13 -82.32 -2.41
C PRO A 637 -25.59 -82.29 -3.88
N ASN A 638 -24.85 -83.00 -4.71
CA ASN A 638 -25.24 -83.34 -6.07
C ASN A 638 -26.34 -84.43 -6.07
N PRO A 639 -27.14 -84.48 -7.16
CA PRO A 639 -27.22 -85.68 -7.94
C PRO A 639 -26.48 -85.62 -9.26
#